data_beec4e6e3d8d1e22ca169a88b354e16e
#
_entry.id   beec4e6e3d8d1e22ca169a88b354e16e
#
_cell.length_a   1.000
_cell.length_b   1.000
_cell.length_c   1.000
_cell.angle_alpha   90.00
_cell.angle_beta   90.00
_cell.angle_gamma   90.00
#
_symmetry.space_group_name_H-M   'P 1'
#
loop_
_entity.id
_entity.type
_entity.pdbx_description
1 polymer ?
#
loop_
_entity_poly.entity_id
_entity_poly.type
_entity_poly.pdbx_seq_one_letter_code
_entity_poly.pdbx_strand_id
1 'polypeptide(L)'
;MDKLYWLDQIKLQDRAKVGDKAFYLSRIMQRGYPVVPGFVVSTEILREFLENLNSSESLVADLPHSSLHLDVANWRQLQQVAGRLRQEILTATVPQDWVTTIFQAAREWQTGCLILRPTLAVSNATPSIKSISGLLESVFCQCEPEAIAFALKRTWSQIFRARSLLYWQRAGINLQQISLAVLVQPVENAIASGLLSANSSGWEIEATWGLGIAIALGEVQPDVYYIQQATGVVLEQQLGNKMLAYAVDDATPEAFSQPLPKSALTSDHTCLNTYLIQEAQQKQYALQEEYVQQIITLGTQLVSELGKSFTIKWTIARQNTSGKLYITQVSSPHVIHHRHFIRGIGAAGGRVVANAFVINNPQHKPEELPKGVILVITAIAPDWLPLLHQVGGIITEQGGLTSHAAILARELGIAAVVNATSATTLIQTGERLLLDGDRGEVYRIKEEGESGKEKEMEKRKVAENPFHPAISPSHPVTSHLPMIATQLLVNLSQSSLIEQVQSFPVDGVGLLRSELMVLNILSGQHPNSWILGGRQAELLELWSEQIMQFARAFAPRPVFYRSLDWPQDLPSLSDNVQSSTQSMLGERGTFSYLQNPAVFELELQALATVQQAGYNNVNLLLPFVRTVEEFVFCRRKVEQALLTEVSQFQLWMMAEVPSILFLLPEYVKAGAAGISIGTNDLTQLLLGVDREQGQLGKVFNERHPAVMGAIAQLIQMAKSADIPCSICGQAPAIYPEIIDQLVEWGITSISVEPEAVERTYQAIARAEQRIILAAAQRELKEGKN
;
A
#
# COMPACT_ATOMS: atom_id res chain seq x y z
N MET A 1 3.94 14.27 -42.09
CA MET A 1 4.32 14.42 -40.65
C MET A 1 5.42 13.41 -40.35
N ASP A 2 6.69 13.81 -40.40
CA ASP A 2 7.87 12.91 -40.27
C ASP A 2 8.18 12.51 -38.79
N LYS A 3 7.17 12.58 -37.90
CA LYS A 3 7.35 12.41 -36.46
C LYS A 3 6.63 11.20 -35.86
N LEU A 4 5.93 10.39 -36.67
CA LEU A 4 5.37 9.09 -36.33
C LEU A 4 6.28 7.99 -36.88
N TYR A 5 6.64 7.05 -35.99
CA TYR A 5 7.51 5.93 -36.34
C TYR A 5 6.75 4.60 -36.16
N TRP A 6 6.46 3.90 -37.24
CA TRP A 6 5.86 2.57 -37.21
C TRP A 6 6.85 1.54 -36.64
N LEU A 7 6.41 0.63 -35.78
CA LEU A 7 7.27 -0.35 -35.12
C LEU A 7 8.06 -1.23 -36.10
N ASP A 8 7.50 -1.57 -37.24
CA ASP A 8 8.15 -2.38 -38.27
C ASP A 8 9.21 -1.61 -39.06
N GLN A 9 9.27 -0.28 -38.97
CA GLN A 9 10.12 0.61 -39.76
C GLN A 9 11.23 1.31 -38.93
N ILE A 10 11.24 1.22 -37.61
CA ILE A 10 12.21 1.88 -36.75
C ILE A 10 13.62 1.37 -37.01
N LYS A 11 14.57 2.30 -37.28
CA LYS A 11 15.97 2.01 -37.50
C LYS A 11 16.80 2.27 -36.23
N LEU A 12 18.05 1.77 -36.22
CA LEU A 12 18.98 1.96 -35.10
C LEU A 12 19.18 3.43 -34.70
N GLN A 13 19.27 4.31 -35.69
CA GLN A 13 19.45 5.74 -35.52
C GLN A 13 18.24 6.44 -34.86
N ASP A 14 17.07 5.83 -34.90
CA ASP A 14 15.83 6.41 -34.38
C ASP A 14 15.64 6.17 -32.88
N ARG A 15 16.54 5.38 -32.25
CA ARG A 15 16.42 4.99 -30.84
C ARG A 15 16.22 6.17 -29.89
N ALA A 16 16.95 7.27 -30.09
CA ALA A 16 16.83 8.48 -29.28
C ALA A 16 15.49 9.20 -29.46
N LYS A 17 14.80 8.98 -30.58
CA LYS A 17 13.51 9.60 -30.92
C LYS A 17 12.32 8.78 -30.45
N VAL A 18 12.48 7.44 -30.39
CA VAL A 18 11.38 6.51 -30.06
C VAL A 18 11.47 5.92 -28.64
N GLY A 19 12.63 6.02 -28.02
CA GLY A 19 12.92 5.47 -26.69
C GLY A 19 13.15 3.96 -26.67
N ASP A 20 13.74 3.48 -25.59
CA ASP A 20 14.26 2.11 -25.49
C ASP A 20 13.19 1.02 -25.61
N LYS A 21 12.04 1.18 -24.95
CA LYS A 21 10.97 0.17 -24.95
C LYS A 21 10.43 -0.06 -26.36
N ALA A 22 10.14 1.00 -27.08
CA ALA A 22 9.63 0.90 -28.45
C ALA A 22 10.72 0.36 -29.40
N PHE A 23 11.97 0.78 -29.21
CA PHE A 23 13.10 0.31 -30.01
C PHE A 23 13.30 -1.20 -29.88
N TYR A 24 13.35 -1.76 -28.66
CA TYR A 24 13.51 -3.20 -28.47
C TYR A 24 12.31 -3.99 -29.00
N LEU A 25 11.09 -3.49 -28.81
CA LEU A 25 9.89 -4.12 -29.33
C LEU A 25 9.90 -4.17 -30.86
N SER A 26 10.31 -3.08 -31.51
CA SER A 26 10.51 -3.00 -32.95
C SER A 26 11.53 -4.05 -33.47
N ARG A 27 12.64 -4.21 -32.78
CA ARG A 27 13.68 -5.18 -33.16
C ARG A 27 13.14 -6.61 -33.14
N ILE A 28 12.35 -6.94 -32.14
CA ILE A 28 11.69 -8.26 -32.05
C ILE A 28 10.66 -8.43 -33.18
N MET A 29 9.85 -7.40 -33.44
CA MET A 29 8.85 -7.42 -34.52
C MET A 29 9.48 -7.63 -35.89
N GLN A 30 10.57 -6.91 -36.20
CA GLN A 30 11.29 -7.01 -37.48
C GLN A 30 11.95 -8.39 -37.73
N ARG A 31 12.11 -9.20 -36.67
CA ARG A 31 12.60 -10.59 -36.75
C ARG A 31 11.46 -11.62 -36.84
N GLY A 32 10.22 -11.17 -37.02
CA GLY A 32 9.06 -12.03 -37.23
C GLY A 32 8.36 -12.56 -35.97
N TYR A 33 8.74 -12.07 -34.76
CA TYR A 33 8.03 -12.45 -33.57
C TYR A 33 6.65 -11.80 -33.48
N PRO A 34 5.67 -12.43 -32.83
CA PRO A 34 4.32 -11.96 -32.73
C PRO A 34 4.22 -10.76 -31.77
N VAL A 35 4.39 -9.56 -32.28
CA VAL A 35 4.29 -8.30 -31.54
C VAL A 35 3.00 -7.60 -31.92
N VAL A 36 2.32 -6.98 -30.93
CA VAL A 36 1.17 -6.13 -31.22
C VAL A 36 1.61 -4.95 -32.08
N PRO A 37 0.95 -4.67 -33.22
CA PRO A 37 1.30 -3.56 -34.08
C PRO A 37 1.21 -2.22 -33.36
N GLY A 38 1.93 -1.22 -33.84
CA GLY A 38 1.94 0.08 -33.22
C GLY A 38 2.79 1.10 -33.94
N PHE A 39 2.66 2.34 -33.50
CA PHE A 39 3.54 3.43 -33.93
C PHE A 39 3.95 4.27 -32.71
N VAL A 40 5.00 5.02 -32.86
CA VAL A 40 5.56 5.86 -31.78
C VAL A 40 5.38 7.32 -32.17
N VAL A 41 4.77 8.08 -31.28
CA VAL A 41 4.80 9.54 -31.26
C VAL A 41 6.14 9.97 -30.69
N SER A 42 7.00 10.59 -31.50
CA SER A 42 8.40 10.82 -31.15
C SER A 42 8.60 11.82 -30.02
N THR A 43 9.79 11.78 -29.44
CA THR A 43 10.21 12.75 -28.40
C THR A 43 10.18 14.20 -28.89
N GLU A 44 10.30 14.42 -30.17
CA GLU A 44 10.28 15.75 -30.80
C GLU A 44 8.90 16.43 -30.64
N ILE A 45 7.81 15.65 -30.70
CA ILE A 45 6.45 16.16 -30.54
C ILE A 45 6.23 16.70 -29.10
N LEU A 46 6.71 15.96 -28.09
CA LEU A 46 6.63 16.49 -26.73
C LEU A 46 7.45 17.77 -26.56
N ARG A 47 8.66 17.83 -27.10
CA ARG A 47 9.50 19.02 -27.04
C ARG A 47 8.82 20.23 -27.67
N GLU A 48 8.30 20.08 -28.88
CA GLU A 48 7.56 21.13 -29.58
C GLU A 48 6.28 21.53 -28.83
N PHE A 49 5.59 20.58 -28.21
CA PHE A 49 4.43 20.89 -27.36
C PHE A 49 4.82 21.74 -26.17
N LEU A 50 5.92 21.40 -25.47
CA LEU A 50 6.41 22.18 -24.33
C LEU A 50 6.92 23.57 -24.73
N GLU A 51 7.57 23.69 -25.89
CA GLU A 51 8.04 25.00 -26.46
C GLU A 51 6.86 25.89 -26.85
N ASN A 52 5.72 25.31 -27.26
CA ASN A 52 4.51 26.05 -27.64
C ASN A 52 3.63 26.47 -26.45
N LEU A 53 3.95 26.02 -25.23
CA LEU A 53 3.26 26.45 -24.00
C LEU A 53 3.65 27.90 -23.62
N ASN A 54 3.60 28.82 -24.59
CA ASN A 54 3.98 30.21 -24.46
C ASN A 54 2.92 31.02 -23.69
N SER A 55 3.02 31.07 -22.36
CA SER A 55 2.55 32.21 -21.61
C SER A 55 3.73 32.81 -20.82
N SER A 56 3.79 34.11 -20.69
CA SER A 56 4.83 34.85 -19.95
C SER A 56 4.92 34.50 -18.45
N GLU A 57 4.09 33.57 -17.98
CA GLU A 57 4.02 33.06 -16.61
C GLU A 57 4.09 31.54 -16.54
N SER A 58 4.35 30.84 -17.66
CA SER A 58 4.35 29.36 -17.65
C SER A 58 5.63 28.82 -17.01
N LEU A 59 5.44 28.09 -15.90
CA LEU A 59 6.54 27.36 -15.24
C LEU A 59 7.16 26.28 -16.13
N VAL A 60 6.41 25.78 -17.12
CA VAL A 60 6.87 24.73 -18.06
C VAL A 60 7.75 25.31 -19.15
N ALA A 61 7.46 26.54 -19.62
CA ALA A 61 8.26 27.23 -20.65
C ALA A 61 9.69 27.56 -20.14
N ASP A 62 9.83 27.84 -18.85
CA ASP A 62 11.11 28.11 -18.20
C ASP A 62 11.94 26.84 -17.91
N LEU A 63 11.33 25.63 -17.97
CA LEU A 63 12.05 24.38 -17.70
C LEU A 63 13.26 24.11 -18.59
N PRO A 64 13.28 24.48 -19.90
CA PRO A 64 14.48 24.36 -20.73
C PRO A 64 15.64 25.24 -20.28
N HIS A 65 15.35 26.35 -19.60
CA HIS A 65 16.33 27.38 -19.27
C HIS A 65 16.61 27.55 -17.77
N SER A 66 15.75 27.03 -16.91
CA SER A 66 15.93 27.11 -15.46
C SER A 66 16.54 25.83 -14.91
N SER A 67 17.68 25.97 -14.23
CA SER A 67 18.07 25.03 -13.19
C SER A 67 17.10 25.26 -12.03
N LEU A 68 15.89 24.68 -12.10
CA LEU A 68 14.98 24.61 -10.95
C LEU A 68 15.71 23.86 -9.84
N HIS A 69 16.38 24.60 -8.96
CA HIS A 69 16.80 24.09 -7.67
C HIS A 69 15.53 23.82 -6.83
N LEU A 70 14.85 22.72 -7.18
CA LEU A 70 13.78 22.21 -6.35
C LEU A 70 14.45 21.71 -5.08
N ASP A 71 14.15 22.36 -3.97
CA ASP A 71 14.52 21.82 -2.67
C ASP A 71 13.70 20.54 -2.42
N VAL A 72 14.33 19.40 -2.74
CA VAL A 72 13.68 18.07 -2.61
C VAL A 72 13.42 17.71 -1.16
N ALA A 73 14.09 18.37 -0.22
CA ALA A 73 13.79 18.23 1.21
C ALA A 73 12.41 18.83 1.54
N ASN A 74 11.92 19.76 0.70
CA ASN A 74 10.58 20.33 0.86
C ASN A 74 9.55 19.62 -0.04
N TRP A 75 9.05 18.48 0.41
CA TRP A 75 8.05 17.67 -0.29
C TRP A 75 6.78 18.47 -0.68
N ARG A 76 6.37 19.43 0.13
CA ARG A 76 5.21 20.30 -0.17
C ARG A 76 5.45 21.18 -1.37
N GLN A 77 6.61 21.82 -1.43
CA GLN A 77 6.99 22.67 -2.57
C GLN A 77 7.07 21.82 -3.84
N LEU A 78 7.66 20.60 -3.72
CA LEU A 78 7.74 19.65 -4.82
C LEU A 78 6.36 19.25 -5.33
N GLN A 79 5.40 18.92 -4.44
CA GLN A 79 4.02 18.59 -4.82
C GLN A 79 3.30 19.78 -5.47
N GLN A 80 3.45 20.98 -4.94
CA GLN A 80 2.82 22.19 -5.51
C GLN A 80 3.36 22.48 -6.92
N VAL A 81 4.68 22.43 -7.10
CA VAL A 81 5.31 22.63 -8.41
C VAL A 81 4.87 21.51 -9.37
N ALA A 82 4.91 20.25 -8.95
CA ALA A 82 4.43 19.13 -9.74
C ALA A 82 2.96 19.27 -10.13
N GLY A 83 2.11 19.71 -9.20
CA GLY A 83 0.69 19.97 -9.44
C GLY A 83 0.47 21.04 -10.50
N ARG A 84 1.14 22.19 -10.40
CA ARG A 84 1.05 23.29 -11.36
C ARG A 84 1.53 22.89 -12.75
N LEU A 85 2.73 22.28 -12.85
CA LEU A 85 3.29 21.82 -14.12
C LEU A 85 2.35 20.84 -14.85
N ARG A 86 1.79 19.88 -14.09
CA ARG A 86 0.83 18.93 -14.65
C ARG A 86 -0.46 19.60 -15.09
N GLN A 87 -0.97 20.53 -14.33
CA GLN A 87 -2.18 21.27 -14.66
C GLN A 87 -2.01 22.08 -15.96
N GLU A 88 -0.89 22.76 -16.13
CA GLU A 88 -0.57 23.48 -17.37
C GLU A 88 -0.60 22.56 -18.59
N ILE A 89 0.04 21.37 -18.50
CA ILE A 89 0.04 20.39 -19.58
C ILE A 89 -1.37 19.86 -19.85
N LEU A 90 -2.16 19.57 -18.80
CA LEU A 90 -3.50 18.99 -18.95
C LEU A 90 -4.51 20.00 -19.54
N THR A 91 -4.34 21.28 -19.25
CA THR A 91 -5.24 22.35 -19.78
C THR A 91 -4.82 22.85 -21.15
N ALA A 92 -3.57 22.66 -21.55
CA ALA A 92 -3.07 23.12 -22.84
C ALA A 92 -3.75 22.43 -24.02
N THR A 93 -3.83 23.13 -25.15
CA THR A 93 -4.41 22.59 -26.38
C THR A 93 -3.35 21.87 -27.21
N VAL A 94 -3.60 20.60 -27.54
CA VAL A 94 -2.77 19.86 -28.50
C VAL A 94 -3.13 20.31 -29.92
N PRO A 95 -2.15 20.62 -30.80
CA PRO A 95 -2.43 21.00 -32.18
C PRO A 95 -3.32 19.98 -32.89
N GLN A 96 -4.39 20.43 -33.52
CA GLN A 96 -5.42 19.60 -34.11
C GLN A 96 -4.90 18.71 -35.27
N ASP A 97 -3.92 19.18 -36.02
CA ASP A 97 -3.27 18.43 -37.08
C ASP A 97 -2.49 17.20 -36.53
N TRP A 98 -1.90 17.30 -35.34
CA TRP A 98 -1.24 16.18 -34.69
C TRP A 98 -2.25 15.11 -34.25
N VAL A 99 -3.32 15.54 -33.62
CA VAL A 99 -4.40 14.65 -33.16
C VAL A 99 -5.03 13.93 -34.35
N THR A 100 -5.32 14.66 -35.42
CA THR A 100 -5.90 14.08 -36.64
C THR A 100 -4.96 13.05 -37.28
N THR A 101 -3.67 13.33 -37.35
CA THR A 101 -2.67 12.40 -37.92
C THR A 101 -2.58 11.11 -37.08
N ILE A 102 -2.53 11.23 -35.72
CA ILE A 102 -2.47 10.09 -34.82
C ILE A 102 -3.76 9.26 -34.91
N PHE A 103 -4.91 9.94 -34.95
CA PHE A 103 -6.20 9.28 -35.09
C PHE A 103 -6.31 8.52 -36.40
N GLN A 104 -5.92 9.12 -37.53
CA GLN A 104 -5.93 8.48 -38.85
C GLN A 104 -5.06 7.23 -38.85
N ALA A 105 -3.84 7.31 -38.32
CA ALA A 105 -2.94 6.16 -38.20
C ALA A 105 -3.54 5.05 -37.30
N ALA A 106 -4.15 5.40 -36.19
CA ALA A 106 -4.77 4.42 -35.27
C ALA A 106 -6.05 3.78 -35.85
N ARG A 107 -6.80 4.53 -36.67
CA ARG A 107 -8.04 4.04 -37.30
C ARG A 107 -7.83 2.85 -38.25
N GLU A 108 -6.61 2.69 -38.79
CA GLU A 108 -6.29 1.54 -39.67
C GLU A 108 -6.46 0.20 -38.93
N TRP A 109 -6.36 0.18 -37.62
CA TRP A 109 -6.53 -1.04 -36.82
C TRP A 109 -8.01 -1.42 -36.56
N GLN A 110 -8.95 -0.56 -36.84
CA GLN A 110 -10.39 -0.77 -36.59
C GLN A 110 -10.71 -1.16 -35.13
N THR A 111 -9.93 -0.63 -34.17
CA THR A 111 -10.11 -0.89 -32.74
C THR A 111 -10.83 0.28 -32.06
N GLY A 112 -11.67 -0.03 -31.08
CA GLY A 112 -12.31 0.99 -30.21
C GLY A 112 -11.42 1.48 -29.08
N CYS A 113 -10.32 0.78 -28.78
CA CYS A 113 -9.48 1.06 -27.62
C CYS A 113 -8.00 1.11 -27.97
N LEU A 114 -7.32 2.13 -27.48
CA LEU A 114 -5.88 2.33 -27.61
C LEU A 114 -5.19 2.33 -26.25
N ILE A 115 -3.94 1.87 -26.25
CA ILE A 115 -3.02 2.03 -25.14
C ILE A 115 -1.86 2.95 -25.53
N LEU A 116 -1.60 3.96 -24.72
CA LEU A 116 -0.49 4.89 -24.85
C LEU A 116 0.55 4.54 -23.80
N ARG A 117 1.71 4.07 -24.22
CA ARG A 117 2.79 3.60 -23.34
C ARG A 117 3.94 4.60 -23.36
N PRO A 118 4.30 5.20 -22.21
CA PRO A 118 5.45 6.08 -22.13
C PRO A 118 6.75 5.30 -22.36
N THR A 119 7.59 5.80 -23.26
CA THR A 119 8.91 5.25 -23.58
C THR A 119 9.97 6.34 -23.48
N LEU A 120 10.86 6.21 -22.50
CA LEU A 120 11.89 7.19 -22.23
C LEU A 120 13.08 7.00 -23.18
N ALA A 121 13.60 8.11 -23.69
CA ALA A 121 14.86 8.22 -24.35
C ALA A 121 15.77 9.11 -23.50
N VAL A 122 16.87 8.59 -23.01
CA VAL A 122 17.84 9.35 -22.22
C VAL A 122 19.11 9.54 -23.04
N SER A 123 19.46 10.78 -23.30
CA SER A 123 20.71 11.13 -23.98
C SER A 123 21.88 10.99 -23.02
N ASN A 124 22.83 10.13 -23.34
CA ASN A 124 24.05 9.79 -22.61
C ASN A 124 23.85 8.88 -21.41
N ALA A 125 24.21 7.63 -21.61
CA ALA A 125 24.14 6.54 -20.68
C ALA A 125 24.90 6.82 -19.37
N THR A 126 24.21 7.30 -18.36
CA THR A 126 24.66 7.07 -16.99
C THR A 126 24.16 5.68 -16.58
N PRO A 127 25.01 4.81 -16.05
CA PRO A 127 24.67 3.43 -15.66
C PRO A 127 23.59 3.34 -14.58
N SER A 128 23.19 4.47 -13.99
CA SER A 128 22.27 4.56 -12.85
C SER A 128 20.78 4.48 -13.20
N ILE A 129 20.38 4.45 -14.50
CA ILE A 129 18.96 4.40 -14.89
C ILE A 129 18.47 2.94 -14.91
N LYS A 130 18.75 2.21 -13.86
CA LYS A 130 18.50 0.76 -13.82
C LYS A 130 17.05 0.36 -13.49
N SER A 131 16.14 1.27 -13.13
CA SER A 131 14.75 0.88 -12.81
C SER A 131 13.74 2.02 -12.91
N ILE A 132 13.33 2.36 -14.13
CA ILE A 132 12.21 3.27 -14.40
C ILE A 132 10.87 2.49 -14.48
N SER A 133 10.92 1.20 -14.26
CA SER A 133 9.74 0.34 -14.22
C SER A 133 8.82 0.77 -13.07
N GLY A 134 7.58 1.17 -13.41
CA GLY A 134 6.58 1.61 -12.44
C GLY A 134 6.51 3.12 -12.20
N LEU A 135 7.48 3.92 -12.65
CA LEU A 135 7.44 5.38 -12.50
C LEU A 135 6.40 6.02 -13.43
N LEU A 136 6.30 5.50 -14.66
CA LEU A 136 5.37 5.97 -15.69
C LEU A 136 4.39 4.85 -16.05
N GLU A 137 3.10 5.18 -16.06
CA GLU A 137 2.00 4.25 -16.29
C GLU A 137 1.47 4.37 -17.72
N SER A 138 0.95 3.26 -18.26
CA SER A 138 0.22 3.27 -19.54
C SER A 138 -1.14 3.93 -19.38
N VAL A 139 -1.60 4.64 -20.40
CA VAL A 139 -2.91 5.31 -20.45
C VAL A 139 -3.76 4.63 -21.51
N PHE A 140 -4.98 4.30 -21.17
CA PHE A 140 -5.97 3.74 -22.10
C PHE A 140 -6.97 4.81 -22.50
N CYS A 141 -7.36 4.83 -23.78
CA CYS A 141 -8.37 5.75 -24.26
C CYS A 141 -9.17 5.16 -25.42
N GLN A 142 -10.35 5.70 -25.65
CA GLN A 142 -11.13 5.44 -26.86
C GLN A 142 -10.38 5.92 -28.10
N CYS A 143 -10.56 5.22 -29.23
CA CYS A 143 -9.96 5.61 -30.50
C CYS A 143 -10.76 6.79 -31.10
N GLU A 144 -10.72 7.93 -30.44
CA GLU A 144 -11.39 9.18 -30.80
C GLU A 144 -10.43 10.36 -30.65
N PRO A 145 -10.52 11.41 -31.48
CA PRO A 145 -9.58 12.53 -31.47
C PRO A 145 -9.42 13.20 -30.08
N GLU A 146 -10.52 13.49 -29.41
CA GLU A 146 -10.53 14.15 -28.10
C GLU A 146 -9.90 13.26 -27.01
N ALA A 147 -10.26 11.97 -27.02
CA ALA A 147 -9.72 10.99 -26.07
C ALA A 147 -8.21 10.79 -26.27
N ILE A 148 -7.74 10.75 -27.53
CA ILE A 148 -6.31 10.66 -27.87
C ILE A 148 -5.56 11.90 -27.39
N ALA A 149 -6.07 13.09 -27.63
CA ALA A 149 -5.44 14.34 -27.18
C ALA A 149 -5.34 14.38 -25.65
N PHE A 150 -6.38 13.98 -24.93
CA PHE A 150 -6.39 13.89 -23.49
C PHE A 150 -5.39 12.84 -22.98
N ALA A 151 -5.36 11.66 -23.57
CA ALA A 151 -4.45 10.57 -23.21
C ALA A 151 -2.98 10.95 -23.43
N LEU A 152 -2.65 11.67 -24.51
CA LEU A 152 -1.31 12.20 -24.77
C LEU A 152 -0.88 13.15 -23.66
N LYS A 153 -1.70 14.16 -23.33
CA LYS A 153 -1.41 15.12 -22.26
C LYS A 153 -1.24 14.40 -20.92
N ARG A 154 -2.11 13.45 -20.61
CA ARG A 154 -2.01 12.64 -19.42
C ARG A 154 -0.71 11.82 -19.36
N THR A 155 -0.29 11.24 -20.49
CA THR A 155 0.97 10.50 -20.59
C THR A 155 2.19 11.41 -20.39
N TRP A 156 2.21 12.58 -21.05
CA TRP A 156 3.28 13.56 -20.93
C TRP A 156 3.41 14.16 -19.53
N SER A 157 2.27 14.44 -18.88
CA SER A 157 2.25 15.02 -17.54
C SER A 157 2.89 14.14 -16.47
N GLN A 158 3.07 12.84 -16.73
CA GLN A 158 3.62 11.91 -15.74
C GLN A 158 5.08 12.15 -15.39
N ILE A 159 5.88 12.71 -16.32
CA ILE A 159 7.29 13.06 -16.03
C ILE A 159 7.41 14.14 -14.97
N PHE A 160 6.35 14.93 -14.75
CA PHE A 160 6.25 16.00 -13.78
C PHE A 160 5.47 15.62 -12.51
N ARG A 161 5.16 14.34 -12.28
CA ARG A 161 4.64 13.90 -10.97
C ARG A 161 5.70 14.14 -9.89
N ALA A 162 5.29 14.46 -8.68
CA ALA A 162 6.22 14.67 -7.56
C ALA A 162 7.20 13.50 -7.38
N ARG A 163 6.71 12.25 -7.44
CA ARG A 163 7.57 11.04 -7.41
C ARG A 163 8.55 10.97 -8.58
N SER A 164 8.16 11.44 -9.76
CA SER A 164 9.03 11.45 -10.94
C SER A 164 10.13 12.51 -10.79
N LEU A 165 9.77 13.74 -10.37
CA LEU A 165 10.71 14.83 -10.12
C LEU A 165 11.74 14.45 -9.05
N LEU A 166 11.30 13.84 -7.96
CA LEU A 166 12.16 13.31 -6.90
C LEU A 166 13.14 12.25 -7.44
N TYR A 167 12.64 11.33 -8.27
CA TYR A 167 13.48 10.29 -8.89
C TYR A 167 14.55 10.91 -9.81
N TRP A 168 14.15 11.82 -10.70
CA TRP A 168 15.09 12.48 -11.63
C TRP A 168 16.22 13.17 -10.88
N GLN A 169 15.89 13.89 -9.83
CA GLN A 169 16.90 14.60 -9.04
C GLN A 169 17.82 13.63 -8.28
N ARG A 170 17.27 12.59 -7.64
CA ARG A 170 18.09 11.56 -6.94
C ARG A 170 19.00 10.80 -7.90
N ALA A 171 18.55 10.59 -9.13
CA ALA A 171 19.34 9.95 -10.17
C ALA A 171 20.35 10.90 -10.84
N GLY A 172 20.38 12.19 -10.46
CA GLY A 172 21.22 13.21 -11.08
C GLY A 172 20.85 13.52 -12.53
N ILE A 173 19.59 13.25 -12.92
CA ILE A 173 19.08 13.46 -14.27
C ILE A 173 18.45 14.84 -14.35
N ASN A 174 19.00 15.70 -15.19
CA ASN A 174 18.38 17.02 -15.47
C ASN A 174 17.10 16.79 -16.31
N LEU A 175 16.04 17.54 -16.01
CA LEU A 175 14.78 17.51 -16.77
C LEU A 175 14.97 17.75 -18.28
N GLN A 176 15.96 18.54 -18.66
CA GLN A 176 16.34 18.77 -20.07
C GLN A 176 16.86 17.53 -20.78
N GLN A 177 17.38 16.54 -20.05
CA GLN A 177 17.88 15.29 -20.59
C GLN A 177 16.79 14.24 -20.77
N ILE A 178 15.59 14.49 -20.21
CA ILE A 178 14.46 13.57 -20.27
C ILE A 178 13.69 13.82 -21.54
N SER A 179 13.67 12.84 -22.39
CA SER A 179 12.85 12.84 -23.60
C SER A 179 11.86 11.71 -23.53
N LEU A 180 10.57 11.98 -23.66
CA LEU A 180 9.50 10.99 -23.61
C LEU A 180 8.85 10.87 -24.98
N ALA A 181 8.93 9.68 -25.55
CA ALA A 181 8.09 9.27 -26.68
C ALA A 181 6.89 8.48 -26.17
N VAL A 182 5.88 8.33 -26.99
CA VAL A 182 4.65 7.58 -26.64
C VAL A 182 4.42 6.50 -27.70
N LEU A 183 4.51 5.24 -27.28
CA LEU A 183 4.12 4.10 -28.10
C LEU A 183 2.61 3.93 -28.04
N VAL A 184 1.97 3.99 -29.19
CA VAL A 184 0.51 3.80 -29.38
C VAL A 184 0.26 2.44 -30.00
N GLN A 185 -0.60 1.63 -29.38
CA GLN A 185 -0.96 0.28 -29.85
C GLN A 185 -2.47 0.05 -29.70
N PRO A 186 -3.07 -0.79 -30.54
CA PRO A 186 -4.45 -1.23 -30.36
C PRO A 186 -4.56 -2.14 -29.13
N VAL A 187 -5.73 -2.16 -28.52
CA VAL A 187 -6.07 -3.07 -27.42
C VAL A 187 -7.26 -3.92 -27.86
N GLU A 188 -7.06 -5.22 -27.82
CA GLU A 188 -8.10 -6.23 -28.05
C GLU A 188 -8.41 -6.96 -26.76
N ASN A 189 -9.60 -7.57 -26.68
CA ASN A 189 -9.95 -8.44 -25.57
C ASN A 189 -8.99 -9.62 -25.46
N ALA A 190 -8.51 -9.88 -24.25
CA ALA A 190 -7.60 -10.96 -23.98
C ALA A 190 -8.28 -12.10 -23.22
N ILE A 191 -7.86 -13.33 -23.50
CA ILE A 191 -8.19 -14.51 -22.69
C ILE A 191 -7.39 -14.44 -21.40
N ALA A 192 -6.07 -14.25 -21.52
CA ALA A 192 -5.13 -14.12 -20.43
C ALA A 192 -3.98 -13.20 -20.83
N SER A 193 -3.33 -12.61 -19.83
CA SER A 193 -2.12 -11.80 -20.02
C SER A 193 -1.17 -12.01 -18.85
N GLY A 194 0.10 -11.68 -19.06
CA GLY A 194 1.06 -11.85 -17.99
C GLY A 194 2.48 -11.45 -18.36
N LEU A 195 3.42 -12.01 -17.61
CA LEU A 195 4.85 -11.82 -17.77
C LEU A 195 5.54 -13.17 -18.00
N LEU A 196 6.62 -13.14 -18.78
CA LEU A 196 7.62 -14.19 -18.79
C LEU A 196 8.95 -13.55 -18.37
N SER A 197 9.47 -14.00 -17.25
CA SER A 197 10.77 -13.59 -16.73
C SER A 197 11.77 -14.73 -16.91
N ALA A 198 12.79 -14.49 -17.72
CA ALA A 198 13.87 -15.43 -17.96
C ALA A 198 15.13 -14.98 -17.22
N ASN A 199 15.77 -15.89 -16.50
CA ASN A 199 17.04 -15.66 -15.83
C ASN A 199 17.94 -16.90 -15.88
N SER A 200 19.15 -16.81 -15.39
CA SER A 200 20.15 -17.91 -15.45
C SER A 200 19.76 -19.17 -14.65
N SER A 201 18.78 -19.09 -13.76
CA SER A 201 18.37 -20.19 -12.88
C SER A 201 17.04 -20.84 -13.26
N GLY A 202 16.32 -20.29 -14.24
CA GLY A 202 15.03 -20.79 -14.70
C GLY A 202 14.14 -19.69 -15.26
N TRP A 203 12.96 -20.07 -15.65
CA TRP A 203 11.95 -19.12 -16.13
C TRP A 203 10.73 -19.14 -15.22
N GLU A 204 10.07 -17.99 -15.16
CA GLU A 204 8.84 -17.78 -14.40
C GLU A 204 7.81 -17.15 -15.35
N ILE A 205 6.64 -17.79 -15.44
CA ILE A 205 5.48 -17.24 -16.16
C ILE A 205 4.46 -16.82 -15.11
N GLU A 206 4.09 -15.54 -15.10
CA GLU A 206 2.96 -15.02 -14.36
C GLU A 206 1.75 -14.88 -15.31
N ALA A 207 0.54 -15.21 -14.84
CA ALA A 207 -0.67 -15.16 -15.66
C ALA A 207 -1.89 -14.68 -14.87
N THR A 208 -2.74 -13.88 -15.52
CA THR A 208 -4.06 -13.49 -15.02
C THR A 208 -5.09 -13.52 -16.14
N TRP A 209 -6.37 -13.56 -15.77
CA TRP A 209 -7.48 -13.45 -16.72
C TRP A 209 -7.56 -12.05 -17.33
N GLY A 210 -7.95 -11.98 -18.61
CA GLY A 210 -8.14 -10.72 -19.33
C GLY A 210 -6.84 -9.94 -19.56
N LEU A 211 -6.92 -8.61 -19.52
CA LEU A 211 -5.79 -7.73 -19.74
C LEU A 211 -4.86 -7.68 -18.52
N GLY A 212 -3.55 -7.65 -18.73
CA GLY A 212 -2.52 -7.66 -17.67
C GLY A 212 -2.42 -6.42 -16.79
N ILE A 213 -3.43 -5.56 -16.80
CA ILE A 213 -3.52 -4.34 -15.99
C ILE A 213 -3.61 -4.69 -14.51
N ALA A 214 -4.42 -5.69 -14.15
CA ALA A 214 -4.62 -6.12 -12.77
C ALA A 214 -3.30 -6.52 -12.08
N ILE A 215 -2.41 -7.21 -12.81
CA ILE A 215 -1.04 -7.51 -12.32
C ILE A 215 -0.23 -6.21 -12.19
N ALA A 216 -0.29 -5.31 -13.17
CA ALA A 216 0.49 -4.08 -13.18
C ALA A 216 0.11 -3.12 -12.05
N LEU A 217 -1.16 -3.13 -11.61
CA LEU A 217 -1.68 -2.35 -10.48
C LEU A 217 -1.54 -3.07 -9.14
N GLY A 218 -1.16 -4.36 -9.14
CA GLY A 218 -1.05 -5.17 -7.92
C GLY A 218 -2.40 -5.55 -7.30
N GLU A 219 -3.48 -5.52 -8.09
CA GLU A 219 -4.85 -5.78 -7.63
C GLU A 219 -5.20 -7.27 -7.57
N VAL A 220 -4.39 -8.11 -8.20
CA VAL A 220 -4.52 -9.56 -8.21
C VAL A 220 -3.18 -10.24 -7.95
N GLN A 221 -3.22 -11.44 -7.37
CA GLN A 221 -2.08 -12.34 -7.34
C GLN A 221 -2.17 -13.25 -8.57
N PRO A 222 -1.21 -13.18 -9.51
CA PRO A 222 -1.22 -14.02 -10.70
C PRO A 222 -0.98 -15.48 -10.37
N ASP A 223 -1.37 -16.38 -11.29
CA ASP A 223 -0.83 -17.73 -11.31
C ASP A 223 0.65 -17.66 -11.65
N VAL A 224 1.44 -18.55 -11.07
CA VAL A 224 2.89 -18.62 -11.31
C VAL A 224 3.28 -20.02 -11.75
N TYR A 225 4.07 -20.10 -12.84
CA TYR A 225 4.61 -21.34 -13.37
C TYR A 225 6.13 -21.23 -13.36
N TYR A 226 6.79 -22.17 -12.68
CA TYR A 226 8.25 -22.29 -12.66
C TYR A 226 8.71 -23.30 -13.69
N ILE A 227 9.59 -22.89 -14.62
CA ILE A 227 10.01 -23.70 -15.75
C ILE A 227 11.52 -23.93 -15.69
N GLN A 228 11.94 -25.16 -15.90
CA GLN A 228 13.34 -25.52 -16.06
C GLN A 228 13.85 -25.05 -17.44
N GLN A 229 14.78 -24.11 -17.45
CA GLN A 229 15.27 -23.50 -18.70
C GLN A 229 15.84 -24.52 -19.70
N ALA A 230 16.53 -25.55 -19.21
CA ALA A 230 17.22 -26.53 -20.10
C ALA A 230 16.23 -27.45 -20.83
N THR A 231 15.08 -27.79 -20.24
CA THR A 231 14.15 -28.79 -20.76
C THR A 231 12.81 -28.21 -21.17
N GLY A 232 12.47 -26.99 -20.75
CA GLY A 232 11.14 -26.40 -20.92
C GLY A 232 10.05 -27.08 -20.06
N VAL A 233 10.44 -27.94 -19.11
CA VAL A 233 9.48 -28.65 -18.25
C VAL A 233 9.00 -27.71 -17.14
N VAL A 234 7.70 -27.71 -16.90
CA VAL A 234 7.08 -27.02 -15.76
C VAL A 234 7.40 -27.81 -14.48
N LEU A 235 8.17 -27.18 -13.58
CA LEU A 235 8.59 -27.78 -12.30
C LEU A 235 7.52 -27.65 -11.23
N GLU A 236 6.85 -26.50 -11.19
CA GLU A 236 5.85 -26.16 -10.18
C GLU A 236 4.83 -25.19 -10.77
N GLN A 237 3.60 -25.30 -10.29
CA GLN A 237 2.50 -24.37 -10.60
C GLN A 237 1.87 -23.89 -9.32
N GLN A 238 1.67 -22.58 -9.19
CA GLN A 238 1.02 -21.97 -8.04
C GLN A 238 -0.23 -21.20 -8.51
N LEU A 239 -1.38 -21.58 -7.96
CA LEU A 239 -2.63 -20.88 -8.26
C LEU A 239 -2.67 -19.53 -7.55
N GLY A 240 -2.91 -18.46 -8.30
CA GLY A 240 -3.05 -17.10 -7.81
C GLY A 240 -4.45 -16.77 -7.30
N ASN A 241 -4.58 -15.61 -6.66
CA ASN A 241 -5.87 -15.05 -6.28
C ASN A 241 -6.28 -13.97 -7.29
N LYS A 242 -7.11 -14.34 -8.26
CA LYS A 242 -7.51 -13.51 -9.41
C LYS A 242 -8.99 -13.14 -9.30
N MET A 243 -9.31 -12.18 -8.41
CA MET A 243 -10.70 -11.80 -8.13
C MET A 243 -11.32 -10.91 -9.20
N LEU A 244 -10.50 -10.18 -9.96
CA LEU A 244 -10.96 -9.26 -10.99
C LEU A 244 -10.16 -9.38 -12.28
N ALA A 245 -10.77 -8.92 -13.38
CA ALA A 245 -10.15 -8.82 -14.70
C ALA A 245 -10.55 -7.52 -15.40
N TYR A 246 -9.71 -7.08 -16.32
CA TYR A 246 -9.97 -5.96 -17.20
C TYR A 246 -10.23 -6.45 -18.61
N ALA A 247 -11.23 -5.86 -19.28
CA ALA A 247 -11.53 -6.10 -20.69
C ALA A 247 -11.91 -4.78 -21.38
N VAL A 248 -11.81 -4.78 -22.72
CA VAL A 248 -12.34 -3.70 -23.58
C VAL A 248 -13.84 -3.89 -23.73
N ASP A 249 -14.58 -2.80 -23.95
CA ASP A 249 -16.05 -2.76 -24.01
C ASP A 249 -16.71 -3.88 -24.84
N ASP A 250 -17.92 -4.29 -24.37
CA ASP A 250 -19.03 -4.98 -25.02
C ASP A 250 -18.96 -6.50 -25.27
N ALA A 251 -17.87 -7.18 -25.05
CA ALA A 251 -17.88 -8.64 -25.07
C ALA A 251 -17.62 -9.20 -23.66
N THR A 252 -18.69 -9.38 -22.89
CA THR A 252 -18.59 -10.18 -21.66
C THR A 252 -18.15 -11.59 -22.02
N PRO A 253 -16.91 -12.00 -21.71
CA PRO A 253 -16.58 -13.42 -21.79
C PRO A 253 -17.53 -14.17 -20.83
N GLU A 254 -18.02 -15.33 -21.23
CA GLU A 254 -18.91 -16.19 -20.41
C GLU A 254 -18.37 -16.43 -18.99
N ALA A 255 -17.08 -16.25 -18.80
CA ALA A 255 -16.34 -16.42 -17.56
C ALA A 255 -16.42 -15.24 -16.58
N PHE A 256 -16.88 -14.07 -17.01
CA PHE A 256 -16.92 -12.88 -16.17
C PHE A 256 -18.34 -12.62 -15.72
N SER A 257 -18.50 -12.18 -14.49
CA SER A 257 -19.76 -11.66 -13.96
C SER A 257 -20.05 -10.27 -14.55
N GLN A 258 -21.13 -9.64 -14.12
CA GLN A 258 -21.48 -8.30 -14.56
C GLN A 258 -20.33 -7.30 -14.36
N PRO A 259 -20.15 -6.33 -15.26
CA PRO A 259 -19.13 -5.30 -15.10
C PRO A 259 -19.40 -4.49 -13.83
N LEU A 260 -18.33 -4.18 -13.13
CA LEU A 260 -18.40 -3.25 -12.00
C LEU A 260 -18.78 -1.85 -12.53
N PRO A 261 -19.63 -1.10 -11.81
CA PRO A 261 -20.01 0.24 -12.24
C PRO A 261 -18.75 1.10 -12.41
N LYS A 262 -18.66 1.82 -13.54
CA LYS A 262 -17.57 2.77 -13.77
C LYS A 262 -17.59 3.78 -12.63
N SER A 263 -16.52 3.86 -11.88
CA SER A 263 -16.35 4.88 -10.84
C SER A 263 -16.35 6.26 -11.50
N ALA A 264 -17.02 7.23 -10.89
CA ALA A 264 -17.06 8.62 -11.37
C ALA A 264 -15.67 9.29 -11.47
N LEU A 265 -14.62 8.62 -10.99
CA LEU A 265 -13.22 9.04 -11.09
C LEU A 265 -12.48 8.47 -12.31
N THR A 266 -13.06 7.51 -13.03
CA THR A 266 -12.54 7.14 -14.34
C THR A 266 -12.99 8.19 -15.34
N SER A 267 -12.03 8.92 -15.93
CA SER A 267 -12.30 9.90 -16.98
C SER A 267 -13.26 9.29 -18.01
N ASP A 268 -14.24 10.05 -18.50
CA ASP A 268 -15.26 9.64 -19.51
C ASP A 268 -14.66 9.03 -20.78
N HIS A 269 -13.35 9.03 -20.95
CA HIS A 269 -12.62 8.56 -22.12
C HIS A 269 -11.95 7.19 -21.96
N THR A 270 -12.20 6.43 -20.88
CA THR A 270 -11.61 5.09 -20.72
C THR A 270 -12.44 4.03 -21.44
N CYS A 271 -11.74 3.23 -22.27
CA CYS A 271 -12.33 2.12 -23.03
C CYS A 271 -12.28 0.78 -22.27
N LEU A 272 -12.00 0.80 -20.96
CA LEU A 272 -11.84 -0.40 -20.15
C LEU A 272 -12.97 -0.56 -19.15
N ASN A 273 -13.43 -1.80 -19.02
CA ASN A 273 -14.34 -2.24 -17.96
C ASN A 273 -13.63 -3.20 -17.01
N THR A 274 -13.97 -3.11 -15.73
CA THR A 274 -13.53 -4.04 -14.69
C THR A 274 -14.63 -5.05 -14.42
N TYR A 275 -14.28 -6.33 -14.35
CA TYR A 275 -15.19 -7.44 -14.11
C TYR A 275 -14.76 -8.23 -12.89
N LEU A 276 -15.70 -8.70 -12.08
CA LEU A 276 -15.44 -9.73 -11.08
C LEU A 276 -15.36 -11.09 -11.77
N ILE A 277 -14.39 -11.90 -11.37
CA ILE A 277 -14.24 -13.27 -11.83
C ILE A 277 -15.17 -14.18 -11.02
N GLN A 278 -15.93 -15.04 -11.70
CA GLN A 278 -16.79 -16.03 -11.03
C GLN A 278 -15.95 -16.95 -10.13
N GLU A 279 -16.49 -17.33 -8.97
CA GLU A 279 -15.77 -18.13 -7.96
C GLU A 279 -15.22 -19.47 -8.50
N ALA A 280 -15.97 -20.13 -9.38
CA ALA A 280 -15.52 -21.36 -10.05
C ALA A 280 -14.28 -21.12 -10.91
N GLN A 281 -14.15 -19.96 -11.50
CA GLN A 281 -13.03 -19.58 -12.38
C GLN A 281 -11.83 -19.04 -11.60
N GLN A 282 -12.04 -18.43 -10.44
CA GLN A 282 -10.94 -18.03 -9.56
C GLN A 282 -10.09 -19.24 -9.12
N LYS A 283 -10.69 -20.41 -9.02
CA LYS A 283 -10.06 -21.69 -8.65
C LYS A 283 -9.38 -22.40 -9.84
N GLN A 284 -9.40 -21.81 -11.02
CA GLN A 284 -8.76 -22.37 -12.23
C GLN A 284 -7.54 -21.53 -12.63
N TYR A 285 -6.57 -22.21 -13.24
CA TYR A 285 -5.43 -21.51 -13.85
C TYR A 285 -5.88 -20.70 -15.06
N ALA A 286 -5.33 -19.49 -15.21
CA ALA A 286 -5.65 -18.59 -16.32
C ALA A 286 -5.10 -19.07 -17.66
N LEU A 287 -4.09 -19.95 -17.64
CA LEU A 287 -3.52 -20.54 -18.82
C LEU A 287 -3.87 -22.01 -18.94
N GLN A 288 -4.33 -22.41 -20.13
CA GLN A 288 -4.36 -23.79 -20.58
C GLN A 288 -2.93 -24.24 -20.91
N GLU A 289 -2.65 -25.54 -20.80
CA GLU A 289 -1.31 -26.10 -21.01
C GLU A 289 -0.73 -25.77 -22.38
N GLU A 290 -1.55 -25.73 -23.41
CA GLU A 290 -1.17 -25.35 -24.77
C GLU A 290 -0.54 -23.95 -24.83
N TYR A 291 -1.13 -22.97 -24.14
CA TYR A 291 -0.59 -21.61 -24.09
C TYR A 291 0.69 -21.51 -23.23
N VAL A 292 0.81 -22.31 -22.18
CA VAL A 292 2.06 -22.42 -21.40
C VAL A 292 3.20 -22.89 -22.30
N GLN A 293 2.96 -23.91 -23.13
CA GLN A 293 3.96 -24.43 -24.08
C GLN A 293 4.28 -23.43 -25.19
N GLN A 294 3.30 -22.68 -25.70
CA GLN A 294 3.54 -21.60 -26.67
C GLN A 294 4.44 -20.51 -26.08
N ILE A 295 4.22 -20.10 -24.82
CA ILE A 295 5.02 -19.08 -24.14
C ILE A 295 6.45 -19.60 -23.89
N ILE A 296 6.61 -20.86 -23.50
CA ILE A 296 7.91 -21.51 -23.32
C ILE A 296 8.67 -21.54 -24.63
N THR A 297 8.02 -21.95 -25.72
CA THR A 297 8.61 -21.99 -27.07
C THR A 297 9.06 -20.61 -27.51
N LEU A 298 8.22 -19.59 -27.32
CA LEU A 298 8.55 -18.19 -27.60
C LEU A 298 9.74 -17.72 -26.77
N GLY A 299 9.77 -18.04 -25.47
CA GLY A 299 10.87 -17.72 -24.59
C GLY A 299 12.19 -18.33 -25.04
N THR A 300 12.16 -19.62 -25.46
CA THR A 300 13.35 -20.33 -25.97
C THR A 300 13.93 -19.66 -27.22
N GLN A 301 13.06 -19.25 -28.13
CA GLN A 301 13.47 -18.52 -29.32
C GLN A 301 14.07 -17.15 -28.98
N LEU A 302 13.48 -16.43 -28.01
CA LEU A 302 13.93 -15.11 -27.60
C LEU A 302 15.28 -15.11 -26.86
N VAL A 303 15.71 -16.24 -26.28
CA VAL A 303 17.05 -16.37 -25.66
C VAL A 303 18.15 -16.02 -26.64
N SER A 304 18.02 -16.44 -27.90
CA SER A 304 19.02 -16.15 -28.94
C SER A 304 19.09 -14.65 -29.29
N GLU A 305 18.02 -13.91 -29.09
CA GLU A 305 17.87 -12.50 -29.45
C GLU A 305 18.16 -11.54 -28.31
N LEU A 306 17.73 -11.88 -27.12
CA LEU A 306 17.75 -11.01 -25.93
C LEU A 306 18.80 -11.45 -24.89
N GLY A 307 19.43 -12.62 -25.10
CA GLY A 307 20.34 -13.23 -24.15
C GLY A 307 19.59 -14.04 -23.08
N LYS A 308 20.34 -14.51 -22.05
CA LYS A 308 19.82 -15.43 -21.04
C LYS A 308 18.91 -14.77 -20.00
N SER A 309 18.85 -13.45 -19.95
CA SER A 309 18.05 -12.71 -18.96
C SER A 309 17.24 -11.63 -19.64
N PHE A 310 15.92 -11.80 -19.64
CA PHE A 310 14.97 -10.83 -20.19
C PHE A 310 13.61 -10.97 -19.52
N THR A 311 12.79 -9.93 -19.66
CA THR A 311 11.37 -9.99 -19.28
C THR A 311 10.54 -9.49 -20.44
N ILE A 312 9.49 -10.24 -20.77
CA ILE A 312 8.47 -9.82 -21.73
C ILE A 312 7.11 -9.78 -21.06
N LYS A 313 6.29 -8.82 -21.48
CA LYS A 313 4.84 -8.87 -21.25
C LYS A 313 4.18 -9.47 -22.46
N TRP A 314 3.28 -10.39 -22.21
CA TRP A 314 2.55 -11.10 -23.24
C TRP A 314 1.03 -10.99 -23.01
N THR A 315 0.27 -11.19 -24.06
CA THR A 315 -1.18 -11.29 -24.03
C THR A 315 -1.65 -12.35 -25.02
N ILE A 316 -2.68 -13.09 -24.65
CA ILE A 316 -3.38 -14.01 -25.57
C ILE A 316 -4.67 -13.30 -25.99
N ALA A 317 -4.60 -12.62 -27.15
CA ALA A 317 -5.72 -11.92 -27.70
C ALA A 317 -6.79 -12.92 -28.17
N ARG A 318 -8.07 -12.63 -27.90
CA ARG A 318 -9.21 -13.45 -28.31
C ARG A 318 -9.49 -13.23 -29.80
N GLN A 319 -9.31 -14.26 -30.60
CA GLN A 319 -9.71 -14.25 -32.03
C GLN A 319 -10.76 -15.35 -32.25
N ASN A 320 -12.03 -14.98 -32.38
CA ASN A 320 -13.15 -15.91 -32.55
C ASN A 320 -13.15 -16.99 -31.46
N THR A 321 -12.84 -18.25 -31.82
CA THR A 321 -12.84 -19.41 -30.91
C THR A 321 -11.45 -19.77 -30.37
N SER A 322 -10.38 -19.14 -30.83
CA SER A 322 -8.99 -19.40 -30.42
C SER A 322 -8.30 -18.16 -29.92
N GLY A 323 -7.20 -18.33 -29.16
CA GLY A 323 -6.35 -17.24 -28.71
C GLY A 323 -5.07 -17.15 -29.54
N LYS A 324 -4.59 -15.95 -29.78
CA LYS A 324 -3.29 -15.70 -30.41
C LYS A 324 -2.36 -14.98 -29.46
N LEU A 325 -1.18 -15.57 -29.25
CA LEU A 325 -0.15 -15.02 -28.37
C LEU A 325 0.55 -13.84 -29.04
N TYR A 326 0.68 -12.73 -28.30
CA TYR A 326 1.41 -11.53 -28.70
C TYR A 326 2.35 -11.06 -27.60
N ILE A 327 3.51 -10.51 -27.98
CA ILE A 327 4.38 -9.74 -27.12
C ILE A 327 3.89 -8.29 -27.10
N THR A 328 3.67 -7.76 -25.91
CA THR A 328 3.19 -6.37 -25.73
C THR A 328 4.28 -5.44 -25.23
N GLN A 329 5.31 -5.97 -24.57
CA GLN A 329 6.46 -5.19 -24.09
C GLN A 329 7.67 -6.10 -23.92
N VAL A 330 8.85 -5.54 -24.21
CA VAL A 330 10.16 -6.17 -23.94
C VAL A 330 10.93 -5.23 -23.02
N SER A 331 11.48 -5.77 -21.95
CA SER A 331 12.40 -5.06 -21.07
C SER A 331 13.84 -5.40 -21.45
N SER A 332 14.71 -4.38 -21.43
CA SER A 332 16.14 -4.52 -21.76
C SER A 332 16.80 -5.58 -20.86
N PRO A 333 17.76 -6.38 -21.39
CA PRO A 333 18.50 -7.38 -20.63
C PRO A 333 19.35 -6.83 -19.48
N HIS A 334 19.46 -5.51 -19.32
CA HIS A 334 20.17 -4.87 -18.21
C HIS A 334 19.27 -4.51 -17.02
N VAL A 335 17.98 -4.77 -17.06
CA VAL A 335 17.15 -4.77 -15.86
C VAL A 335 17.38 -6.13 -15.19
N ILE A 336 18.35 -6.17 -14.31
CA ILE A 336 18.53 -7.29 -13.40
C ILE A 336 17.27 -7.33 -12.54
N HIS A 337 16.28 -8.14 -12.94
CA HIS A 337 15.32 -8.66 -11.98
C HIS A 337 16.16 -9.58 -11.10
N HIS A 338 16.64 -9.05 -9.99
CA HIS A 338 17.13 -9.92 -8.95
C HIS A 338 15.97 -10.87 -8.63
N ARG A 339 16.20 -12.16 -8.85
CA ARG A 339 15.29 -13.17 -8.36
C ARG A 339 15.09 -12.85 -6.88
N HIS A 340 13.85 -12.64 -6.46
CA HIS A 340 13.60 -12.52 -5.04
C HIS A 340 14.17 -13.81 -4.41
N PHE A 341 15.08 -13.62 -3.49
CA PHE A 341 15.74 -14.72 -2.81
C PHE A 341 14.76 -15.35 -1.83
N ILE A 342 13.90 -14.52 -1.27
CA ILE A 342 12.83 -14.89 -0.35
C ILE A 342 11.62 -14.02 -0.69
N ARG A 343 10.44 -14.63 -0.67
CA ARG A 343 9.16 -13.93 -0.79
C ARG A 343 8.37 -14.11 0.50
N GLY A 344 7.80 -13.02 0.96
CA GLY A 344 6.86 -12.96 2.07
C GLY A 344 5.69 -12.06 1.72
N ILE A 345 5.08 -11.49 2.72
CA ILE A 345 4.01 -10.49 2.60
C ILE A 345 4.64 -9.13 2.82
N GLY A 346 4.44 -8.19 1.91
CA GLY A 346 4.85 -6.80 2.09
C GLY A 346 4.03 -6.17 3.22
N ALA A 347 4.68 -5.88 4.33
CA ALA A 347 4.00 -5.47 5.56
C ALA A 347 4.08 -3.96 5.82
N ALA A 348 5.17 -3.32 5.41
CA ALA A 348 5.34 -1.87 5.42
C ALA A 348 6.13 -1.47 4.17
N GLY A 349 5.63 -0.47 3.45
CA GLY A 349 6.19 -0.05 2.16
C GLY A 349 7.59 0.55 2.26
N GLY A 350 8.27 0.61 1.11
CA GLY A 350 9.62 1.15 0.98
C GLY A 350 10.65 0.12 0.55
N ARG A 351 11.81 0.62 0.15
CA ARG A 351 12.95 -0.19 -0.29
C ARG A 351 14.20 0.19 0.48
N VAL A 352 14.90 -0.80 0.99
CA VAL A 352 16.16 -0.60 1.69
C VAL A 352 17.23 -1.57 1.22
N VAL A 353 18.45 -1.06 1.05
CA VAL A 353 19.65 -1.84 0.77
C VAL A 353 20.58 -1.74 1.96
N ALA A 354 20.74 -2.84 2.68
CA ALA A 354 21.61 -2.89 3.85
C ALA A 354 22.12 -4.30 4.11
N ASN A 355 23.03 -4.43 5.06
CA ASN A 355 23.52 -5.74 5.49
C ASN A 355 22.49 -6.40 6.41
N ALA A 356 22.31 -7.70 6.25
CA ALA A 356 21.45 -8.50 7.11
C ALA A 356 22.08 -8.69 8.51
N PHE A 357 21.23 -8.67 9.51
CA PHE A 357 21.57 -9.11 10.86
C PHE A 357 20.54 -10.16 11.31
N VAL A 358 21.00 -11.41 11.38
CA VAL A 358 20.13 -12.58 11.60
C VAL A 358 20.12 -12.97 13.08
N ILE A 359 18.93 -13.13 13.63
CA ILE A 359 18.69 -13.61 14.98
C ILE A 359 17.86 -14.91 14.92
N ASN A 360 18.53 -16.03 15.19
CA ASN A 360 17.92 -17.35 15.12
C ASN A 360 17.06 -17.69 16.37
N ASN A 361 17.35 -17.08 17.49
CA ASN A 361 16.59 -17.27 18.73
C ASN A 361 16.02 -15.92 19.19
N PRO A 362 14.71 -15.65 19.02
CA PRO A 362 14.10 -14.40 19.42
C PRO A 362 14.15 -14.13 20.95
N GLN A 363 14.41 -15.15 21.75
CA GLN A 363 14.58 -15.02 23.22
C GLN A 363 15.94 -14.41 23.60
N HIS A 364 16.94 -14.48 22.73
CA HIS A 364 18.24 -13.84 22.92
C HIS A 364 18.25 -12.46 22.30
N LYS A 365 17.63 -11.51 22.97
CA LYS A 365 17.60 -10.12 22.59
C LYS A 365 18.98 -9.48 22.84
N PRO A 366 19.66 -8.94 21.81
CA PRO A 366 20.90 -8.22 22.00
C PRO A 366 20.64 -6.88 22.72
N GLU A 367 21.63 -6.36 23.43
CA GLU A 367 21.54 -5.04 24.06
C GLU A 367 21.46 -3.91 23.03
N GLU A 368 22.15 -4.06 21.90
CA GLU A 368 22.12 -3.10 20.78
C GLU A 368 22.12 -3.83 19.44
N LEU A 369 21.48 -3.23 18.43
CA LEU A 369 21.55 -3.65 17.04
C LEU A 369 22.47 -2.70 16.24
N PRO A 370 23.22 -3.21 15.25
CA PRO A 370 23.95 -2.33 14.35
C PRO A 370 22.99 -1.38 13.60
N LYS A 371 23.38 -0.12 13.47
CA LYS A 371 22.53 0.90 12.83
C LYS A 371 22.35 0.64 11.36
N GLY A 372 21.11 0.78 10.88
CA GLY A 372 20.76 0.71 9.48
C GLY A 372 20.75 -0.69 8.87
N VAL A 373 20.87 -1.76 9.64
CA VAL A 373 20.81 -3.14 9.13
C VAL A 373 19.38 -3.57 8.79
N ILE A 374 19.24 -4.63 7.99
CA ILE A 374 18.01 -5.38 7.84
C ILE A 374 17.98 -6.47 8.89
N LEU A 375 17.10 -6.34 9.87
CA LEU A 375 16.88 -7.35 10.90
C LEU A 375 16.14 -8.54 10.31
N VAL A 376 16.69 -9.75 10.48
CA VAL A 376 16.07 -11.01 10.06
C VAL A 376 15.85 -11.88 11.28
N ILE A 377 14.59 -12.19 11.57
CA ILE A 377 14.20 -12.88 12.81
C ILE A 377 12.96 -13.76 12.57
N THR A 378 12.71 -14.74 13.40
CA THR A 378 11.54 -15.60 13.29
C THR A 378 10.24 -14.84 13.55
N ALA A 379 10.15 -14.07 14.63
CA ALA A 379 9.02 -13.22 15.00
C ALA A 379 9.50 -12.06 15.87
N ILE A 380 8.75 -10.97 15.91
CA ILE A 380 9.05 -9.79 16.73
C ILE A 380 7.99 -9.65 17.81
N ALA A 381 8.42 -9.60 19.06
CA ALA A 381 7.57 -9.28 20.21
C ALA A 381 7.55 -7.76 20.47
N PRO A 382 6.55 -7.22 21.18
CA PRO A 382 6.42 -5.78 21.43
C PRO A 382 7.62 -5.12 22.12
N ASP A 383 8.33 -5.86 22.96
CA ASP A 383 9.51 -5.41 23.71
C ASP A 383 10.75 -5.15 22.83
N TRP A 384 10.71 -5.48 21.53
CA TRP A 384 11.76 -5.20 20.55
C TRP A 384 11.79 -3.75 20.08
N LEU A 385 10.73 -2.97 20.34
CA LEU A 385 10.56 -1.62 19.83
C LEU A 385 11.78 -0.70 20.03
N PRO A 386 12.45 -0.67 21.21
CA PRO A 386 13.61 0.21 21.38
C PRO A 386 14.77 -0.09 20.44
N LEU A 387 14.91 -1.34 20.00
CA LEU A 387 15.96 -1.76 19.07
C LEU A 387 15.57 -1.49 17.61
N LEU A 388 14.28 -1.50 17.30
CA LEU A 388 13.78 -1.34 15.93
C LEU A 388 13.99 0.07 15.38
N HIS A 389 14.12 1.09 16.22
CA HIS A 389 14.45 2.45 15.78
C HIS A 389 15.81 2.55 15.07
N GLN A 390 16.70 1.57 15.27
CA GLN A 390 18.05 1.57 14.71
C GLN A 390 18.16 0.80 13.40
N VAL A 391 17.15 -0.02 13.03
CA VAL A 391 17.21 -0.87 11.84
C VAL A 391 16.71 -0.15 10.59
N GLY A 392 17.25 -0.50 9.44
CA GLY A 392 16.82 0.02 8.14
C GLY A 392 15.66 -0.76 7.51
N GLY A 393 15.48 -2.04 7.90
CA GLY A 393 14.43 -2.91 7.39
C GLY A 393 14.19 -4.12 8.29
N ILE A 394 13.04 -4.79 8.10
CA ILE A 394 12.62 -5.93 8.91
C ILE A 394 12.17 -7.09 8.01
N ILE A 395 12.66 -8.28 8.30
CA ILE A 395 12.21 -9.54 7.69
C ILE A 395 11.83 -10.50 8.81
N THR A 396 10.58 -10.99 8.82
CA THR A 396 10.18 -12.03 9.76
C THR A 396 9.70 -13.29 9.05
N GLU A 397 10.01 -14.46 9.61
CA GLU A 397 9.53 -15.75 9.08
C GLU A 397 8.06 -15.97 9.34
N GLN A 398 7.57 -15.46 10.44
CA GLN A 398 6.19 -15.60 10.89
C GLN A 398 5.48 -14.26 10.91
N GLY A 399 4.14 -14.31 10.95
CA GLY A 399 3.28 -13.16 11.03
C GLY A 399 2.59 -12.80 9.72
N GLY A 400 1.48 -12.09 9.82
CA GLY A 400 0.71 -11.54 8.70
C GLY A 400 0.76 -10.01 8.69
N LEU A 401 -0.08 -9.38 7.86
CA LEU A 401 -0.22 -7.91 7.81
C LEU A 401 -0.67 -7.29 9.13
N THR A 402 -1.26 -8.10 10.01
CA THR A 402 -1.78 -7.72 11.33
C THR A 402 -0.86 -8.12 12.48
N SER A 403 0.31 -8.73 12.20
CA SER A 403 1.30 -9.11 13.21
C SER A 403 1.96 -7.90 13.87
N HIS A 404 2.52 -8.09 15.06
CA HIS A 404 3.26 -7.05 15.77
C HIS A 404 4.39 -6.46 14.91
N ALA A 405 5.16 -7.32 14.22
CA ALA A 405 6.22 -6.88 13.31
C ALA A 405 5.71 -5.95 12.21
N ALA A 406 4.55 -6.28 11.61
CA ALA A 406 3.93 -5.49 10.56
C ALA A 406 3.40 -4.15 11.07
N ILE A 407 2.79 -4.15 12.25
CA ILE A 407 2.28 -2.93 12.90
C ILE A 407 3.44 -2.01 13.26
N LEU A 408 4.45 -2.53 13.98
CA LEU A 408 5.62 -1.75 14.38
C LEU A 408 6.38 -1.18 13.19
N ALA A 409 6.56 -1.97 12.13
CA ALA A 409 7.24 -1.52 10.92
C ALA A 409 6.52 -0.34 10.26
N ARG A 410 5.18 -0.39 10.15
CA ARG A 410 4.38 0.72 9.62
C ARG A 410 4.47 1.96 10.50
N GLU A 411 4.36 1.79 11.81
CA GLU A 411 4.43 2.89 12.77
C GLU A 411 5.81 3.58 12.81
N LEU A 412 6.87 2.80 12.59
CA LEU A 412 8.25 3.31 12.53
C LEU A 412 8.65 3.78 11.11
N GLY A 413 7.82 3.57 10.10
CA GLY A 413 8.14 3.88 8.70
C GLY A 413 9.29 3.03 8.15
N ILE A 414 9.48 1.81 8.64
CA ILE A 414 10.57 0.90 8.27
C ILE A 414 10.03 -0.12 7.25
N ALA A 415 10.72 -0.28 6.12
CA ALA A 415 10.35 -1.28 5.13
C ALA A 415 10.33 -2.69 5.75
N ALA A 416 9.25 -3.46 5.54
CA ALA A 416 9.11 -4.77 6.16
C ALA A 416 8.47 -5.83 5.26
N VAL A 417 9.02 -7.04 5.36
CA VAL A 417 8.48 -8.27 4.78
C VAL A 417 8.25 -9.28 5.88
N VAL A 418 7.01 -9.74 6.04
CA VAL A 418 6.62 -10.76 7.01
C VAL A 418 6.22 -12.06 6.31
N ASN A 419 6.09 -13.17 7.05
CA ASN A 419 5.83 -14.50 6.50
C ASN A 419 6.86 -14.94 5.43
N ALA A 420 8.10 -14.52 5.61
CA ALA A 420 9.24 -14.89 4.76
C ALA A 420 9.83 -16.23 5.23
N THR A 421 9.16 -17.32 4.90
CA THR A 421 9.48 -18.67 5.39
C THR A 421 10.95 -19.02 5.21
N SER A 422 11.59 -19.54 6.27
CA SER A 422 13.00 -19.93 6.30
C SER A 422 14.01 -18.79 6.09
N ALA A 423 13.61 -17.52 6.29
CA ALA A 423 14.50 -16.38 6.12
C ALA A 423 15.73 -16.46 7.04
N THR A 424 15.56 -16.89 8.31
CA THR A 424 16.67 -16.99 9.27
C THR A 424 17.68 -18.09 8.93
N THR A 425 17.26 -19.11 8.20
CA THR A 425 18.12 -20.22 7.72
C THR A 425 18.79 -19.90 6.38
N LEU A 426 18.11 -19.14 5.53
CA LEU A 426 18.57 -18.85 4.16
C LEU A 426 19.44 -17.61 4.07
N ILE A 427 19.31 -16.66 5.00
CA ILE A 427 20.07 -15.43 5.08
C ILE A 427 21.16 -15.57 6.15
N GLN A 428 22.35 -15.07 5.86
CA GLN A 428 23.46 -15.02 6.83
C GLN A 428 23.72 -13.57 7.27
N THR A 429 24.12 -13.40 8.52
CA THR A 429 24.52 -12.09 9.02
C THR A 429 25.69 -11.54 8.21
N GLY A 430 25.58 -10.28 7.77
CA GLY A 430 26.56 -9.61 6.93
C GLY A 430 26.24 -9.68 5.43
N GLU A 431 25.32 -10.52 4.98
CA GLU A 431 24.88 -10.52 3.59
C GLU A 431 24.21 -9.20 3.21
N ARG A 432 24.55 -8.67 2.03
CA ARG A 432 23.95 -7.45 1.51
C ARG A 432 22.65 -7.76 0.79
N LEU A 433 21.55 -7.20 1.31
CA LEU A 433 20.21 -7.46 0.81
C LEU A 433 19.54 -6.19 0.30
N LEU A 434 18.66 -6.33 -0.68
CA LEU A 434 17.61 -5.37 -1.01
C LEU A 434 16.28 -5.93 -0.48
N LEU A 435 15.64 -5.21 0.40
CA LEU A 435 14.30 -5.45 0.90
C LEU A 435 13.32 -4.55 0.16
N ASP A 436 12.29 -5.14 -0.44
CA ASP A 436 11.17 -4.44 -1.08
C ASP A 436 9.89 -4.71 -0.27
N GLY A 437 9.57 -3.80 0.63
CA GLY A 437 8.40 -3.89 1.49
C GLY A 437 7.07 -3.69 0.76
N ASP A 438 7.08 -3.03 -0.40
CA ASP A 438 5.87 -2.84 -1.22
C ASP A 438 5.45 -4.14 -1.91
N ARG A 439 6.44 -4.96 -2.30
CA ARG A 439 6.22 -6.21 -3.04
C ARG A 439 6.30 -7.46 -2.18
N GLY A 440 6.79 -7.34 -0.96
CA GLY A 440 7.06 -8.49 -0.09
C GLY A 440 8.24 -9.35 -0.56
N GLU A 441 9.25 -8.72 -1.17
CA GLU A 441 10.34 -9.42 -1.83
C GLU A 441 11.69 -9.04 -1.23
N VAL A 442 12.56 -10.03 -1.06
CA VAL A 442 13.92 -9.86 -0.57
C VAL A 442 14.89 -10.37 -1.61
N TYR A 443 15.95 -9.61 -1.90
CA TYR A 443 16.94 -9.92 -2.91
C TYR A 443 18.34 -9.91 -2.33
N ARG A 444 19.16 -10.86 -2.76
CA ARG A 444 20.57 -10.93 -2.40
C ARG A 444 21.40 -10.13 -3.39
N ILE A 445 22.18 -9.17 -2.90
CA ILE A 445 23.10 -8.38 -3.73
C ILE A 445 24.48 -9.04 -3.69
N LYS A 446 24.94 -9.60 -4.82
CA LYS A 446 26.31 -10.08 -4.94
C LYS A 446 27.22 -8.90 -5.26
N GLU A 447 28.31 -8.75 -4.51
CA GLU A 447 29.42 -7.89 -4.90
C GLU A 447 30.10 -8.51 -6.12
N GLU A 448 30.00 -7.85 -7.28
CA GLU A 448 30.85 -8.18 -8.42
C GLU A 448 32.28 -7.78 -8.08
N GLY A 449 33.23 -8.70 -8.26
CA GLY A 449 34.63 -8.58 -7.90
C GLY A 449 35.26 -7.25 -8.40
N GLU A 450 35.92 -6.59 -7.52
CA GLU A 450 36.61 -5.31 -7.69
C GLU A 450 37.65 -5.36 -8.80
N SER A 451 37.54 -4.46 -9.78
CA SER A 451 38.67 -3.89 -10.48
C SER A 451 39.05 -2.58 -9.79
N GLY A 452 40.25 -2.53 -9.26
CA GLY A 452 40.72 -1.59 -8.27
C GLY A 452 40.93 -0.13 -8.72
N LYS A 453 39.84 0.63 -8.93
CA LYS A 453 39.93 2.10 -9.13
C LYS A 453 38.88 2.94 -8.38
N GLU A 454 37.94 2.33 -7.63
CA GLU A 454 36.90 3.09 -6.92
C GLU A 454 37.15 3.28 -5.40
N LYS A 455 38.21 2.72 -4.85
CA LYS A 455 38.52 2.83 -3.40
C LYS A 455 38.92 4.21 -2.89
N GLU A 456 39.20 5.16 -3.76
CA GLU A 456 39.68 6.50 -3.34
C GLU A 456 38.58 7.57 -3.29
N MET A 457 37.42 7.35 -3.94
CA MET A 457 36.32 8.31 -3.94
C MET A 457 35.23 8.10 -2.85
N GLU A 458 35.15 6.89 -2.30
CA GLU A 458 34.16 6.57 -1.27
C GLU A 458 34.58 7.02 0.17
N LYS A 459 35.89 7.18 0.42
CA LYS A 459 36.40 7.63 1.72
C LYS A 459 36.15 9.10 2.06
N ARG A 460 35.63 9.90 1.11
CA ARG A 460 35.36 11.35 1.33
C ARG A 460 33.89 11.72 1.52
N LYS A 461 32.95 10.77 1.51
CA LYS A 461 31.48 11.06 1.64
C LYS A 461 30.79 10.35 2.80
N VAL A 462 31.52 9.76 3.72
CA VAL A 462 30.94 9.19 4.95
C VAL A 462 31.37 10.07 6.13
N ALA A 463 30.94 11.31 6.10
CA ALA A 463 30.89 12.16 7.28
C ALA A 463 29.65 13.06 7.13
N GLU A 464 28.78 12.94 8.10
CA GLU A 464 27.64 13.80 8.37
C GLU A 464 26.40 13.68 7.45
N ASN A 465 25.49 12.79 7.84
CA ASN A 465 24.08 13.17 7.94
C ASN A 465 23.29 12.17 8.81
N PRO A 466 22.68 12.59 9.89
CA PRO A 466 21.73 11.78 10.65
C PRO A 466 20.40 11.76 9.88
N PHE A 467 20.06 10.61 9.32
CA PHE A 467 18.73 10.40 8.74
C PHE A 467 17.69 10.26 9.85
N HIS A 468 17.00 11.34 10.13
CA HIS A 468 15.61 11.28 10.57
C HIS A 468 14.75 11.49 9.33
N PRO A 469 13.84 10.60 8.99
CA PRO A 469 12.79 10.91 8.03
C PRO A 469 11.76 11.81 8.71
N ALA A 470 11.98 13.12 8.67
CA ALA A 470 10.92 14.08 8.96
C ALA A 470 9.90 14.00 7.82
N ILE A 471 8.83 13.24 8.03
CA ILE A 471 7.61 13.34 7.23
C ILE A 471 6.95 14.65 7.66
N SER A 472 7.12 15.71 6.88
CA SER A 472 6.49 17.01 7.14
C SER A 472 5.03 17.02 6.68
N PRO A 473 4.12 17.62 7.45
CA PRO A 473 2.69 17.58 7.23
C PRO A 473 2.28 18.37 5.97
N SER A 474 1.38 17.77 5.18
CA SER A 474 0.74 18.40 4.03
C SER A 474 -0.26 19.48 4.48
N HIS A 475 -0.17 20.71 3.95
CA HIS A 475 -1.20 21.72 4.15
C HIS A 475 -2.44 21.43 3.29
N PRO A 476 -3.62 21.90 3.71
CA PRO A 476 -4.87 21.52 3.09
C PRO A 476 -4.90 22.00 1.65
N VAL A 477 -5.04 21.02 0.76
CA VAL A 477 -5.59 21.28 -0.56
C VAL A 477 -7.04 21.66 -0.33
N THR A 478 -7.39 22.92 -0.42
CA THR A 478 -8.76 23.38 -0.61
C THR A 478 -9.22 23.05 -2.02
N SER A 479 -9.13 21.79 -2.41
CA SER A 479 -10.03 21.20 -3.37
C SER A 479 -11.25 20.78 -2.54
N HIS A 480 -12.47 21.14 -2.97
CA HIS A 480 -13.72 20.79 -2.33
C HIS A 480 -13.82 19.27 -2.17
N LEU A 481 -13.25 18.76 -1.06
CA LEU A 481 -13.49 17.37 -0.68
C LEU A 481 -14.99 17.26 -0.41
N PRO A 482 -15.69 16.29 -1.00
CA PRO A 482 -17.13 16.10 -0.74
C PRO A 482 -17.32 15.93 0.77
N MET A 483 -18.26 16.63 1.37
CA MET A 483 -18.57 16.44 2.79
C MET A 483 -19.02 15.00 3.03
N ILE A 484 -18.49 14.39 4.09
CA ILE A 484 -18.87 13.06 4.56
C ILE A 484 -19.64 13.18 5.89
N ALA A 485 -20.62 12.30 6.09
CA ALA A 485 -21.40 12.21 7.33
C ALA A 485 -20.78 11.21 8.32
N THR A 486 -20.19 10.13 7.80
CA THR A 486 -19.43 9.15 8.58
C THR A 486 -18.12 9.78 9.02
N GLN A 487 -17.85 9.84 10.31
CA GLN A 487 -16.62 10.43 10.84
C GLN A 487 -15.41 9.59 10.43
N LEU A 488 -14.35 10.26 9.98
CA LEU A 488 -13.06 9.65 9.72
C LEU A 488 -12.09 9.98 10.85
N LEU A 489 -11.67 8.95 11.57
CA LEU A 489 -10.74 9.05 12.68
C LEU A 489 -9.39 8.42 12.31
N VAL A 490 -8.35 8.71 13.07
CA VAL A 490 -7.01 8.16 12.85
C VAL A 490 -6.53 7.32 14.03
N ASN A 491 -5.79 6.24 13.75
CA ASN A 491 -5.09 5.43 14.74
C ASN A 491 -3.69 5.98 14.96
N LEU A 492 -3.30 6.21 16.21
CA LEU A 492 -1.98 6.72 16.58
C LEU A 492 -1.40 5.94 17.76
N SER A 493 -0.07 5.98 17.91
CA SER A 493 0.65 5.37 19.01
C SER A 493 1.90 6.18 19.42
N GLN A 494 2.34 7.11 18.58
CA GLN A 494 3.56 7.90 18.79
C GLN A 494 3.31 9.40 18.56
N SER A 495 3.86 10.23 19.44
CA SER A 495 3.73 11.69 19.33
C SER A 495 4.47 12.29 18.13
N SER A 496 5.47 11.60 17.58
CA SER A 496 6.19 12.00 16.35
C SER A 496 5.28 12.11 15.11
N LEU A 497 4.14 11.40 15.09
CA LEU A 497 3.18 11.43 13.98
C LEU A 497 2.17 12.58 14.09
N ILE A 498 2.12 13.30 15.21
CA ILE A 498 1.12 14.36 15.46
C ILE A 498 1.18 15.45 14.39
N GLU A 499 2.37 15.99 14.10
CA GLU A 499 2.52 17.08 13.13
C GLU A 499 2.04 16.69 11.73
N GLN A 500 2.30 15.47 11.33
CA GLN A 500 1.85 14.93 10.04
C GLN A 500 0.33 14.85 9.96
N VAL A 501 -0.30 14.32 11.01
CA VAL A 501 -1.72 13.95 11.00
C VAL A 501 -2.64 15.15 11.29
N GLN A 502 -2.15 16.16 11.99
CA GLN A 502 -2.93 17.38 12.28
C GLN A 502 -3.50 18.05 11.02
N SER A 503 -2.82 17.93 9.89
CA SER A 503 -3.22 18.53 8.61
C SER A 503 -4.18 17.64 7.80
N PHE A 504 -4.45 16.41 8.22
CA PHE A 504 -5.34 15.49 7.53
C PHE A 504 -6.82 15.83 7.79
N PRO A 505 -7.72 15.52 6.85
CA PRO A 505 -9.16 15.72 7.03
C PRO A 505 -9.75 14.64 7.94
N VAL A 506 -9.32 14.64 9.20
CA VAL A 506 -9.80 13.67 10.20
C VAL A 506 -10.55 14.38 11.33
N ASP A 507 -11.58 13.74 11.85
CA ASP A 507 -12.46 14.27 12.89
C ASP A 507 -11.91 14.06 14.30
N GLY A 508 -10.78 13.32 14.44
CA GLY A 508 -10.13 13.05 15.72
C GLY A 508 -9.24 11.82 15.68
N VAL A 509 -8.83 11.37 16.86
CA VAL A 509 -8.07 10.13 17.07
C VAL A 509 -9.03 9.06 17.59
N GLY A 510 -9.32 8.04 16.78
CA GLY A 510 -10.24 6.95 17.12
C GLY A 510 -9.59 5.84 17.94
N LEU A 511 -8.28 5.73 17.87
CA LEU A 511 -7.50 4.78 18.67
C LEU A 511 -6.12 5.36 18.96
N LEU A 512 -5.89 5.79 20.20
CA LEU A 512 -4.56 6.07 20.71
C LEU A 512 -4.09 4.85 21.51
N ARG A 513 -3.13 4.10 20.95
CA ARG A 513 -2.57 2.89 21.57
C ARG A 513 -1.55 3.27 22.63
N SER A 514 -1.87 2.96 23.90
CA SER A 514 -1.01 3.30 25.02
C SER A 514 0.27 2.48 25.10
N GLU A 515 0.28 1.24 24.62
CA GLU A 515 1.38 0.29 24.78
C GLU A 515 2.68 0.85 24.23
N LEU A 516 2.69 1.35 23.01
CA LEU A 516 3.90 1.87 22.37
C LEU A 516 4.33 3.22 22.97
N MET A 517 3.37 4.04 23.34
CA MET A 517 3.61 5.29 24.03
C MET A 517 4.33 5.05 25.35
N VAL A 518 3.85 4.09 26.14
CA VAL A 518 4.40 3.75 27.47
C VAL A 518 5.75 3.05 27.34
N LEU A 519 5.95 2.16 26.37
CA LEU A 519 7.23 1.52 26.10
C LEU A 519 8.37 2.54 25.91
N ASN A 520 8.10 3.62 25.19
CA ASN A 520 9.10 4.69 24.98
C ASN A 520 9.48 5.39 26.30
N ILE A 521 8.50 5.63 27.19
CA ILE A 521 8.74 6.24 28.50
C ILE A 521 9.58 5.31 29.38
N LEU A 522 9.26 4.02 29.38
CA LEU A 522 9.79 3.03 30.31
C LEU A 522 11.08 2.35 29.85
N SER A 523 11.64 2.73 28.70
CA SER A 523 12.82 2.08 28.12
C SER A 523 12.67 0.55 28.06
N GLY A 524 11.45 0.06 27.73
CA GLY A 524 11.14 -1.36 27.61
C GLY A 524 10.83 -2.09 28.92
N GLN A 525 10.71 -1.40 30.05
CA GLN A 525 10.31 -2.01 31.32
C GLN A 525 8.78 -2.04 31.46
N HIS A 526 8.27 -2.97 32.29
CA HIS A 526 6.84 -2.99 32.62
C HIS A 526 6.50 -1.88 33.66
N PRO A 527 5.33 -1.20 33.56
CA PRO A 527 4.90 -0.17 34.52
C PRO A 527 4.93 -0.62 35.99
N ASN A 528 4.59 -1.88 36.27
CA ASN A 528 4.66 -2.45 37.61
C ASN A 528 6.08 -2.36 38.25
N SER A 529 7.12 -2.50 37.46
CA SER A 529 8.50 -2.40 37.95
C SER A 529 8.82 -1.00 38.49
N TRP A 530 8.27 0.04 37.85
CA TRP A 530 8.41 1.43 38.31
C TRP A 530 7.58 1.70 39.55
N ILE A 531 6.37 1.15 39.62
CA ILE A 531 5.50 1.27 40.82
C ILE A 531 6.17 0.59 42.02
N LEU A 532 6.63 -0.64 41.86
CA LEU A 532 7.35 -1.39 42.91
C LEU A 532 8.67 -0.73 43.32
N GLY A 533 9.34 -0.07 42.38
CA GLY A 533 10.57 0.70 42.61
C GLY A 533 10.33 2.09 43.23
N GLY A 534 9.10 2.45 43.62
CA GLY A 534 8.77 3.74 44.24
C GLY A 534 8.81 4.94 43.27
N ARG A 535 8.86 4.71 41.95
CA ARG A 535 8.92 5.77 40.89
C ARG A 535 7.55 6.12 40.32
N GLN A 536 6.49 5.89 41.08
CA GLN A 536 5.11 6.10 40.60
C GLN A 536 4.84 7.56 40.21
N ALA A 537 5.35 8.53 40.98
CA ALA A 537 5.14 9.95 40.70
C ALA A 537 5.80 10.41 39.40
N GLU A 538 7.02 9.93 39.15
CA GLU A 538 7.77 10.19 37.92
C GLU A 538 7.06 9.58 36.70
N LEU A 539 6.55 8.35 36.84
CA LEU A 539 5.80 7.69 35.80
C LEU A 539 4.49 8.43 35.49
N LEU A 540 3.78 8.90 36.50
CA LEU A 540 2.56 9.69 36.35
C LEU A 540 2.80 10.98 35.56
N GLU A 541 3.86 11.71 35.87
CA GLU A 541 4.25 12.94 35.19
C GLU A 541 4.53 12.67 33.70
N LEU A 542 5.40 11.72 33.40
CA LEU A 542 5.78 11.35 32.03
C LEU A 542 4.57 10.86 31.22
N TRP A 543 3.71 10.05 31.84
CA TRP A 543 2.53 9.50 31.16
C TRP A 543 1.49 10.59 30.85
N SER A 544 1.24 11.48 31.83
CA SER A 544 0.35 12.63 31.66
C SER A 544 0.83 13.56 30.54
N GLU A 545 2.16 13.85 30.50
CA GLU A 545 2.77 14.70 29.48
C GLU A 545 2.56 14.12 28.07
N GLN A 546 2.75 12.80 27.90
CA GLN A 546 2.56 12.13 26.61
C GLN A 546 1.09 12.22 26.14
N ILE A 547 0.12 11.91 27.03
CA ILE A 547 -1.30 12.02 26.67
C ILE A 547 -1.66 13.49 26.36
N MET A 548 -1.10 14.44 27.09
CA MET A 548 -1.35 15.87 26.90
C MET A 548 -0.89 16.38 25.52
N GLN A 549 0.18 15.82 24.96
CA GLN A 549 0.63 16.17 23.60
C GLN A 549 -0.47 15.87 22.57
N PHE A 550 -1.10 14.68 22.64
CA PHE A 550 -2.21 14.32 21.75
C PHE A 550 -3.45 15.15 22.03
N ALA A 551 -3.81 15.33 23.31
CA ALA A 551 -4.97 16.12 23.71
C ALA A 551 -4.89 17.55 23.16
N ARG A 552 -3.74 18.21 23.31
CA ARG A 552 -3.47 19.58 22.81
C ARG A 552 -3.53 19.65 21.30
N ALA A 553 -2.92 18.67 20.63
CA ALA A 553 -2.78 18.67 19.17
C ALA A 553 -4.12 18.51 18.46
N PHE A 554 -5.05 17.76 19.06
CA PHE A 554 -6.34 17.46 18.45
C PHE A 554 -7.50 18.28 19.03
N ALA A 555 -7.31 19.03 20.13
CA ALA A 555 -8.39 19.83 20.69
C ALA A 555 -9.01 20.79 19.65
N PRO A 556 -10.37 20.90 19.55
CA PRO A 556 -11.39 20.23 20.36
C PRO A 556 -11.80 18.83 19.86
N ARG A 557 -11.16 18.28 18.79
CA ARG A 557 -11.46 16.97 18.21
C ARG A 557 -11.19 15.85 19.23
N PRO A 558 -12.01 14.78 19.29
CA PRO A 558 -11.88 13.73 20.29
C PRO A 558 -10.61 12.89 20.12
N VAL A 559 -10.10 12.41 21.24
CA VAL A 559 -9.01 11.45 21.33
C VAL A 559 -9.47 10.28 22.18
N PHE A 560 -9.61 9.09 21.59
CA PHE A 560 -9.95 7.86 22.29
C PHE A 560 -8.68 7.15 22.74
N TYR A 561 -8.32 7.33 24.00
CA TYR A 561 -7.18 6.68 24.64
C TYR A 561 -7.56 5.26 25.04
N ARG A 562 -6.91 4.25 24.43
CA ARG A 562 -7.09 2.86 24.83
C ARG A 562 -6.17 2.55 26.01
N SER A 563 -6.78 2.11 27.13
CA SER A 563 -5.99 1.68 28.30
C SER A 563 -5.11 0.48 27.97
N LEU A 564 -4.05 0.31 28.73
CA LEU A 564 -2.93 -0.59 28.46
C LEU A 564 -3.38 -2.06 28.41
N ASP A 565 -3.18 -2.71 27.27
CA ASP A 565 -3.51 -4.11 27.05
C ASP A 565 -2.23 -4.97 27.04
N TRP A 566 -1.60 -5.09 28.19
CA TRP A 566 -0.38 -5.83 28.39
C TRP A 566 -0.55 -7.01 29.34
N PRO A 567 0.05 -8.18 29.04
CA PRO A 567 0.13 -9.27 30.01
C PRO A 567 0.98 -8.81 31.21
N GLN A 568 0.57 -9.15 32.41
CA GLN A 568 1.28 -8.75 33.64
C GLN A 568 2.64 -9.44 33.81
N ASP A 569 2.82 -10.59 33.18
CA ASP A 569 4.05 -11.38 33.23
C ASP A 569 4.93 -11.13 32.01
N LEU A 570 5.62 -9.97 31.96
CA LEU A 570 6.88 -9.91 31.22
C LEU A 570 7.91 -10.64 32.08
N PRO A 571 8.57 -11.71 31.60
CA PRO A 571 9.63 -12.38 32.37
C PRO A 571 10.70 -11.36 32.70
N SER A 572 10.90 -11.12 33.97
CA SER A 572 12.10 -10.45 34.47
C SER A 572 13.30 -11.23 33.93
N LEU A 573 14.33 -10.53 33.43
CA LEU A 573 15.56 -11.07 32.82
C LEU A 573 16.34 -12.10 33.71
N SER A 574 15.79 -12.52 34.85
CA SER A 574 16.46 -13.35 35.85
C SER A 574 15.88 -14.75 36.06
N ASP A 575 14.73 -15.11 35.48
CA ASP A 575 14.14 -16.41 35.81
C ASP A 575 14.10 -17.36 34.60
N ASN A 576 14.86 -18.44 34.74
CA ASN A 576 14.85 -19.66 33.93
C ASN A 576 13.51 -20.43 34.02
N VAL A 577 12.38 -19.78 33.73
CA VAL A 577 11.09 -20.48 33.63
C VAL A 577 10.82 -20.69 32.14
N GLN A 578 10.67 -21.96 31.77
CA GLN A 578 10.19 -22.38 30.45
C GLN A 578 8.96 -21.55 30.09
N SER A 579 9.12 -20.62 29.16
CA SER A 579 8.08 -19.74 28.71
C SER A 579 6.88 -20.54 28.23
N SER A 580 5.79 -20.52 29.00
CA SER A 580 4.47 -20.80 28.46
C SER A 580 4.31 -19.85 27.26
N THR A 581 4.12 -20.41 26.07
CA THR A 581 3.69 -19.67 24.88
C THR A 581 2.63 -18.67 25.30
N GLN A 582 2.89 -17.37 25.07
CA GLN A 582 1.93 -16.30 25.37
C GLN A 582 0.62 -16.63 24.68
N SER A 583 -0.33 -17.14 25.44
CA SER A 583 -1.64 -17.46 24.92
C SER A 583 -2.42 -16.18 24.73
N MET A 584 -2.92 -15.94 23.53
CA MET A 584 -3.83 -14.82 23.23
C MET A 584 -5.10 -14.84 24.09
N LEU A 585 -5.40 -16.00 24.69
CA LEU A 585 -6.51 -16.20 25.64
C LEU A 585 -6.09 -16.00 27.12
N GLY A 586 -4.90 -15.51 27.36
CA GLY A 586 -4.34 -15.31 28.69
C GLY A 586 -4.88 -14.09 29.44
N GLU A 587 -4.17 -13.73 30.50
CA GLU A 587 -4.45 -12.57 31.36
C GLU A 587 -4.08 -11.28 30.62
N ARG A 588 -5.06 -10.65 30.00
CA ARG A 588 -4.92 -9.35 29.30
C ARG A 588 -6.22 -8.54 29.41
N GLY A 589 -6.13 -7.27 29.02
CA GLY A 589 -7.24 -6.33 28.99
C GLY A 589 -7.83 -6.09 30.38
N THR A 590 -9.13 -5.91 30.44
CA THR A 590 -9.85 -5.57 31.69
C THR A 590 -9.73 -6.62 32.80
N PHE A 591 -9.48 -7.89 32.45
CA PHE A 591 -9.23 -8.92 33.45
C PHE A 591 -7.93 -8.68 34.24
N SER A 592 -6.88 -8.18 33.57
CA SER A 592 -5.61 -7.86 34.24
C SER A 592 -5.78 -6.72 35.25
N TYR A 593 -6.70 -5.76 35.01
CA TYR A 593 -6.99 -4.67 35.94
C TYR A 593 -7.73 -5.15 37.18
N LEU A 594 -8.56 -6.18 37.05
CA LEU A 594 -9.19 -6.86 38.18
C LEU A 594 -8.16 -7.52 39.10
N GLN A 595 -7.15 -8.17 38.53
CA GLN A 595 -6.11 -8.87 39.26
C GLN A 595 -5.14 -7.89 39.95
N ASN A 596 -4.70 -6.88 39.23
CA ASN A 596 -3.79 -5.85 39.71
C ASN A 596 -4.18 -4.45 39.20
N PRO A 597 -4.99 -3.69 39.93
CA PRO A 597 -5.50 -2.40 39.51
C PRO A 597 -4.48 -1.26 39.48
N ALA A 598 -3.28 -1.43 40.07
CA ALA A 598 -2.35 -0.32 40.34
C ALA A 598 -1.93 0.43 39.05
N VAL A 599 -1.66 -0.29 37.95
CA VAL A 599 -1.28 0.32 36.68
C VAL A 599 -2.47 1.07 36.10
N PHE A 600 -3.66 0.46 36.09
CA PHE A 600 -4.87 1.08 35.59
C PHE A 600 -5.27 2.33 36.39
N GLU A 601 -5.15 2.29 37.73
CA GLU A 601 -5.37 3.46 38.58
C GLU A 601 -4.40 4.60 38.25
N LEU A 602 -3.14 4.29 37.91
CA LEU A 602 -2.17 5.29 37.51
C LEU A 602 -2.51 5.90 36.13
N GLU A 603 -2.96 5.08 35.18
CA GLU A 603 -3.48 5.58 33.90
C GLU A 603 -4.66 6.56 34.10
N LEU A 604 -5.61 6.19 34.96
CA LEU A 604 -6.76 7.05 35.25
C LEU A 604 -6.32 8.38 35.92
N GLN A 605 -5.33 8.36 36.81
CA GLN A 605 -4.72 9.55 37.38
C GLN A 605 -4.05 10.43 36.31
N ALA A 606 -3.37 9.81 35.33
CA ALA A 606 -2.78 10.55 34.21
C ALA A 606 -3.85 11.24 33.35
N LEU A 607 -4.96 10.55 33.04
CA LEU A 607 -6.09 11.13 32.32
C LEU A 607 -6.76 12.27 33.13
N ALA A 608 -6.93 12.10 34.45
CA ALA A 608 -7.45 13.15 35.30
C ALA A 608 -6.54 14.39 35.36
N THR A 609 -5.21 14.20 35.34
CA THR A 609 -4.24 15.30 35.25
C THR A 609 -4.39 16.06 33.91
N VAL A 610 -4.62 15.37 32.82
CA VAL A 610 -4.84 15.98 31.50
C VAL A 610 -6.17 16.79 31.50
N GLN A 611 -7.25 16.27 32.10
CA GLN A 611 -8.51 17.01 32.23
C GLN A 611 -8.35 18.25 33.12
N GLN A 612 -7.64 18.14 34.25
CA GLN A 612 -7.34 19.26 35.13
C GLN A 612 -6.50 20.35 34.45
N ALA A 613 -5.68 19.99 33.49
CA ALA A 613 -4.94 20.92 32.63
C ALA A 613 -5.85 21.61 31.57
N GLY A 614 -7.15 21.30 31.53
CA GLY A 614 -8.16 21.93 30.66
C GLY A 614 -8.42 21.19 29.34
N TYR A 615 -7.85 20.01 29.12
CA TYR A 615 -8.07 19.22 27.91
C TYR A 615 -9.19 18.20 28.14
N ASN A 616 -10.41 18.54 27.72
CA ASN A 616 -11.62 17.71 27.94
C ASN A 616 -11.95 16.81 26.73
N ASN A 617 -11.08 16.75 25.73
CA ASN A 617 -11.30 16.00 24.51
C ASN A 617 -10.75 14.58 24.54
N VAL A 618 -10.21 14.11 25.69
CA VAL A 618 -9.70 12.75 25.83
C VAL A 618 -10.78 11.85 26.45
N ASN A 619 -11.08 10.76 25.76
CA ASN A 619 -12.03 9.72 26.15
C ASN A 619 -11.29 8.42 26.44
N LEU A 620 -11.88 7.51 27.23
CA LEU A 620 -11.28 6.22 27.57
C LEU A 620 -11.93 5.08 26.77
N LEU A 621 -11.10 4.23 26.19
CA LEU A 621 -11.48 3.02 25.46
C LEU A 621 -10.90 1.77 26.16
N LEU A 622 -11.77 0.90 26.69
CA LEU A 622 -11.36 -0.30 27.42
C LEU A 622 -11.09 -1.46 26.45
N PRO A 623 -9.90 -2.08 26.46
CA PRO A 623 -9.57 -3.23 25.60
C PRO A 623 -10.09 -4.54 26.18
N PHE A 624 -10.37 -5.49 25.32
CA PHE A 624 -10.58 -6.92 25.60
C PHE A 624 -11.53 -7.21 26.76
N VAL A 625 -12.70 -6.55 26.75
CA VAL A 625 -13.74 -6.71 27.77
C VAL A 625 -14.51 -8.01 27.53
N ARG A 626 -14.48 -8.93 28.46
CA ARG A 626 -15.11 -10.27 28.34
C ARG A 626 -16.49 -10.35 28.95
N THR A 627 -16.66 -9.71 30.12
CA THR A 627 -17.89 -9.77 30.93
C THR A 627 -18.35 -8.39 31.37
N VAL A 628 -19.63 -8.30 31.73
CA VAL A 628 -20.22 -7.03 32.23
C VAL A 628 -19.59 -6.65 33.57
N GLU A 629 -19.24 -7.64 34.40
CA GLU A 629 -18.59 -7.42 35.71
C GLU A 629 -17.22 -6.75 35.53
N GLU A 630 -16.42 -7.16 34.53
CA GLU A 630 -15.15 -6.48 34.21
C GLU A 630 -15.39 -5.01 33.84
N PHE A 631 -16.37 -4.76 33.00
CA PHE A 631 -16.74 -3.38 32.61
C PHE A 631 -17.18 -2.54 33.82
N VAL A 632 -18.07 -3.07 34.64
CA VAL A 632 -18.56 -2.39 35.84
C VAL A 632 -17.44 -2.07 36.84
N PHE A 633 -16.48 -2.99 37.01
CA PHE A 633 -15.27 -2.75 37.79
C PHE A 633 -14.49 -1.55 37.24
N CYS A 634 -14.16 -1.54 35.96
CA CYS A 634 -13.43 -0.45 35.32
C CYS A 634 -14.18 0.88 35.43
N ARG A 635 -15.49 0.87 35.21
CA ARG A 635 -16.34 2.06 35.35
C ARG A 635 -16.27 2.66 36.77
N ARG A 636 -16.34 1.81 37.80
CA ARG A 636 -16.20 2.29 39.20
C ARG A 636 -14.85 2.96 39.45
N LYS A 637 -13.74 2.40 38.86
CA LYS A 637 -12.43 3.03 38.97
C LYS A 637 -12.37 4.39 38.23
N VAL A 638 -13.00 4.49 37.08
CA VAL A 638 -13.14 5.74 36.33
C VAL A 638 -13.92 6.80 37.13
N GLU A 639 -15.02 6.41 37.79
CA GLU A 639 -15.80 7.27 38.65
C GLU A 639 -14.98 7.70 39.90
N GLN A 640 -14.21 6.81 40.51
CA GLN A 640 -13.30 7.12 41.63
C GLN A 640 -12.19 8.12 41.23
N ALA A 641 -11.75 8.08 40.00
CA ALA A 641 -10.78 9.03 39.41
C ALA A 641 -11.43 10.39 39.02
N LEU A 642 -12.74 10.56 39.24
CA LEU A 642 -13.52 11.76 38.93
C LEU A 642 -13.58 12.15 37.44
N LEU A 643 -13.19 11.24 36.53
CA LEU A 643 -13.17 11.50 35.08
C LEU A 643 -14.59 11.78 34.54
N THR A 644 -15.63 11.22 35.16
CA THR A 644 -17.03 11.38 34.76
C THR A 644 -17.64 12.73 35.16
N GLU A 645 -16.96 13.55 35.95
CA GLU A 645 -17.39 14.91 36.27
C GLU A 645 -17.33 15.84 35.06
N VAL A 646 -16.50 15.53 34.08
CA VAL A 646 -16.46 16.22 32.81
C VAL A 646 -17.56 15.67 31.91
N SER A 647 -18.56 16.50 31.59
CA SER A 647 -19.76 16.10 30.84
C SER A 647 -19.47 15.56 29.43
N GLN A 648 -18.33 15.91 28.88
CA GLN A 648 -17.89 15.49 27.53
C GLN A 648 -17.15 14.14 27.56
N PHE A 649 -16.72 13.67 28.74
CA PHE A 649 -15.98 12.42 28.86
C PHE A 649 -16.87 11.21 28.54
N GLN A 650 -16.33 10.32 27.70
CA GLN A 650 -17.00 9.09 27.28
C GLN A 650 -16.17 7.87 27.66
N LEU A 651 -16.82 6.87 28.23
CA LEU A 651 -16.24 5.55 28.47
C LEU A 651 -16.74 4.59 27.41
N TRP A 652 -15.85 4.22 26.50
CA TRP A 652 -16.07 3.26 25.41
C TRP A 652 -15.41 1.93 25.72
N MET A 653 -15.77 0.89 24.96
CA MET A 653 -15.12 -0.40 25.01
C MET A 653 -14.81 -0.93 23.59
N MET A 654 -13.74 -1.73 23.51
CA MET A 654 -13.43 -2.46 22.30
C MET A 654 -14.44 -3.59 22.10
N ALA A 655 -15.06 -3.64 20.94
CA ALA A 655 -15.92 -4.75 20.51
C ALA A 655 -15.06 -5.78 19.75
N GLU A 656 -14.33 -6.59 20.49
CA GLU A 656 -13.35 -7.53 19.93
C GLU A 656 -13.41 -8.92 20.54
N VAL A 657 -14.15 -9.10 21.65
CA VAL A 657 -14.46 -10.42 22.22
C VAL A 657 -15.88 -10.81 21.81
N PRO A 658 -16.12 -12.03 21.26
CA PRO A 658 -17.44 -12.43 20.72
C PRO A 658 -18.61 -12.37 21.73
N SER A 659 -18.36 -12.37 23.04
CA SER A 659 -19.39 -12.21 24.06
C SER A 659 -20.21 -10.92 23.89
N ILE A 660 -19.62 -9.88 23.32
CA ILE A 660 -20.32 -8.59 23.10
C ILE A 660 -21.51 -8.72 22.14
N LEU A 661 -21.49 -9.69 21.23
CA LEU A 661 -22.62 -9.99 20.32
C LEU A 661 -23.90 -10.36 21.07
N PHE A 662 -23.77 -10.76 22.33
CA PHE A 662 -24.90 -11.17 23.17
C PHE A 662 -25.14 -10.18 24.32
N LEU A 663 -24.11 -9.49 24.79
CA LEU A 663 -24.13 -8.70 26.03
C LEU A 663 -24.11 -7.17 25.80
N LEU A 664 -24.14 -6.68 24.54
CA LEU A 664 -24.08 -5.24 24.31
C LEU A 664 -25.16 -4.44 25.02
N PRO A 665 -26.46 -4.87 25.09
CA PRO A 665 -27.47 -4.14 25.83
C PRO A 665 -27.17 -4.03 27.35
N GLU A 666 -26.53 -5.04 27.92
CA GLU A 666 -26.12 -5.06 29.33
C GLU A 666 -24.94 -4.10 29.58
N TYR A 667 -23.97 -4.02 28.67
CA TYR A 667 -22.89 -3.05 28.75
C TYR A 667 -23.41 -1.61 28.63
N VAL A 668 -24.38 -1.37 27.74
CA VAL A 668 -25.02 -0.04 27.62
C VAL A 668 -25.75 0.34 28.93
N LYS A 669 -26.52 -0.59 29.49
CA LYS A 669 -27.13 -0.40 30.81
C LYS A 669 -26.09 -0.15 31.90
N ALA A 670 -24.95 -0.80 31.81
CA ALA A 670 -23.83 -0.58 32.73
C ALA A 670 -23.10 0.74 32.45
N GLY A 671 -23.43 1.50 31.40
CA GLY A 671 -22.93 2.84 31.09
C GLY A 671 -21.83 2.91 30.05
N ALA A 672 -21.76 1.94 29.17
CA ALA A 672 -20.94 2.06 27.98
C ALA A 672 -21.51 3.14 27.05
N ALA A 673 -20.74 4.20 26.77
CA ALA A 673 -21.14 5.34 25.95
C ALA A 673 -20.93 5.10 24.44
N GLY A 674 -20.23 4.06 24.05
CA GLY A 674 -19.97 3.70 22.66
C GLY A 674 -19.09 2.45 22.56
N ILE A 675 -18.95 1.94 21.33
CA ILE A 675 -18.09 0.79 21.05
C ILE A 675 -17.14 1.09 19.87
N SER A 676 -15.97 0.47 19.92
CA SER A 676 -15.04 0.46 18.79
C SER A 676 -14.70 -0.98 18.39
N ILE A 677 -15.03 -1.38 17.15
CA ILE A 677 -14.83 -2.75 16.66
C ILE A 677 -13.35 -2.98 16.38
N GLY A 678 -12.75 -3.91 17.15
CA GLY A 678 -11.37 -4.38 16.95
C GLY A 678 -11.36 -5.61 16.04
N THR A 679 -11.25 -5.43 14.70
CA THR A 679 -11.40 -6.53 13.74
C THR A 679 -10.37 -7.62 13.90
N ASN A 680 -9.17 -7.31 14.36
CA ASN A 680 -8.08 -8.26 14.50
C ASN A 680 -8.41 -9.37 15.51
N ASP A 681 -8.71 -8.98 16.76
CA ASP A 681 -9.01 -9.93 17.83
C ASP A 681 -10.39 -10.56 17.63
N LEU A 682 -11.38 -9.79 17.13
CA LEU A 682 -12.69 -10.34 16.78
C LEU A 682 -12.60 -11.47 15.76
N THR A 683 -11.83 -11.26 14.68
CA THR A 683 -11.62 -12.28 13.64
C THR A 683 -10.94 -13.51 14.21
N GLN A 684 -9.88 -13.30 14.99
CA GLN A 684 -9.12 -14.37 15.61
C GLN A 684 -9.99 -15.25 16.51
N LEU A 685 -10.81 -14.64 17.36
CA LEU A 685 -11.66 -15.34 18.32
C LEU A 685 -12.88 -15.99 17.65
N LEU A 686 -13.48 -15.37 16.64
CA LEU A 686 -14.61 -15.93 15.90
C LEU A 686 -14.21 -17.14 15.05
N LEU A 687 -13.03 -17.09 14.41
CA LEU A 687 -12.57 -18.17 13.55
C LEU A 687 -11.71 -19.20 14.30
N GLY A 688 -11.32 -18.94 15.56
CA GLY A 688 -10.41 -19.78 16.32
C GLY A 688 -9.01 -19.86 15.70
N VAL A 689 -8.53 -18.77 15.14
CA VAL A 689 -7.28 -18.70 14.35
C VAL A 689 -6.29 -17.78 15.04
N ASP A 690 -5.12 -18.28 15.35
CA ASP A 690 -4.02 -17.43 15.83
C ASP A 690 -3.29 -16.80 14.64
N ARG A 691 -3.36 -15.47 14.52
CA ARG A 691 -2.72 -14.69 13.44
C ARG A 691 -1.19 -14.72 13.47
N GLU A 692 -0.59 -15.02 14.63
CA GLU A 692 0.86 -15.08 14.80
C GLU A 692 1.42 -16.45 14.37
N GLN A 693 0.58 -17.49 14.24
CA GLN A 693 1.00 -18.81 13.76
C GLN A 693 0.99 -18.85 12.22
N GLY A 694 2.17 -19.00 11.62
CA GLY A 694 2.40 -18.86 10.18
C GLY A 694 1.52 -19.73 9.27
N GLN A 695 1.12 -20.95 9.70
CA GLN A 695 0.21 -21.79 8.89
C GLN A 695 -1.25 -21.38 9.05
N LEU A 696 -1.68 -21.00 10.24
CA LEU A 696 -3.05 -20.55 10.53
C LEU A 696 -3.30 -19.13 10.07
N GLY A 697 -2.27 -18.28 9.98
CA GLY A 697 -2.38 -16.93 9.46
C GLY A 697 -2.95 -16.84 8.03
N LYS A 698 -2.86 -17.92 7.24
CA LYS A 698 -3.52 -18.01 5.91
C LYS A 698 -5.05 -18.14 6.00
N VAL A 699 -5.57 -18.61 7.12
CA VAL A 699 -7.01 -18.75 7.38
C VAL A 699 -7.59 -17.49 8.03
N PHE A 700 -6.74 -16.63 8.56
CA PHE A 700 -7.14 -15.33 9.11
C PHE A 700 -7.66 -14.42 7.97
N ASN A 701 -8.96 -14.18 7.98
CA ASN A 701 -9.63 -13.39 6.95
C ASN A 701 -10.72 -12.51 7.57
N GLU A 702 -10.47 -11.22 7.68
CA GLU A 702 -11.41 -10.24 8.24
C GLU A 702 -12.67 -10.07 7.37
N ARG A 703 -12.62 -10.49 6.09
CA ARG A 703 -13.79 -10.52 5.19
C ARG A 703 -14.58 -11.84 5.26
N HIS A 704 -14.21 -12.74 6.15
CA HIS A 704 -14.97 -13.99 6.29
C HIS A 704 -16.43 -13.68 6.62
N PRO A 705 -17.43 -14.39 6.02
CA PRO A 705 -18.85 -14.11 6.22
C PRO A 705 -19.28 -14.07 7.70
N ALA A 706 -18.70 -14.92 8.55
CA ALA A 706 -18.96 -14.90 9.98
C ALA A 706 -18.48 -13.60 10.66
N VAL A 707 -17.32 -13.08 10.24
CA VAL A 707 -16.76 -11.82 10.78
C VAL A 707 -17.59 -10.64 10.31
N MET A 708 -17.87 -10.57 9.00
CA MET A 708 -18.71 -9.51 8.44
C MET A 708 -20.12 -9.52 9.01
N GLY A 709 -20.71 -10.70 9.24
CA GLY A 709 -22.00 -10.86 9.93
C GLY A 709 -21.97 -10.35 11.37
N ALA A 710 -20.90 -10.61 12.12
CA ALA A 710 -20.72 -10.11 13.47
C ALA A 710 -20.58 -8.57 13.49
N ILE A 711 -19.80 -8.01 12.56
CA ILE A 711 -19.65 -6.55 12.40
C ILE A 711 -21.01 -5.90 12.11
N ALA A 712 -21.76 -6.44 11.14
CA ALA A 712 -23.10 -5.96 10.82
C ALA A 712 -24.04 -5.99 12.01
N GLN A 713 -24.04 -7.10 12.77
CA GLN A 713 -24.84 -7.24 13.98
C GLN A 713 -24.46 -6.22 15.05
N LEU A 714 -23.17 -5.99 15.30
CA LEU A 714 -22.70 -4.99 16.27
C LEU A 714 -23.14 -3.58 15.90
N ILE A 715 -23.02 -3.20 14.63
CA ILE A 715 -23.48 -1.88 14.15
C ILE A 715 -24.99 -1.74 14.37
N GLN A 716 -25.79 -2.75 14.04
CA GLN A 716 -27.25 -2.70 14.24
C GLN A 716 -27.64 -2.67 15.72
N MET A 717 -26.95 -3.42 16.57
CA MET A 717 -27.17 -3.39 18.02
C MET A 717 -26.81 -2.03 18.63
N ALA A 718 -25.68 -1.44 18.24
CA ALA A 718 -25.29 -0.10 18.70
C ALA A 718 -26.31 0.96 18.25
N LYS A 719 -26.75 0.91 17.00
CA LYS A 719 -27.81 1.78 16.47
C LYS A 719 -29.12 1.63 17.24
N SER A 720 -29.52 0.39 17.55
CA SER A 720 -30.73 0.12 18.35
C SER A 720 -30.62 0.58 19.78
N ALA A 721 -29.40 0.66 20.32
CA ALA A 721 -29.12 1.14 21.67
C ALA A 721 -28.81 2.65 21.72
N ASP A 722 -28.88 3.35 20.58
CA ASP A 722 -28.58 4.78 20.42
C ASP A 722 -27.17 5.16 20.91
N ILE A 723 -26.19 4.32 20.65
CA ILE A 723 -24.79 4.61 20.97
C ILE A 723 -23.93 4.61 19.69
N PRO A 724 -22.88 5.44 19.63
CA PRO A 724 -21.95 5.43 18.52
C PRO A 724 -21.19 4.11 18.41
N CYS A 725 -20.95 3.71 17.15
CA CYS A 725 -20.19 2.53 16.77
C CYS A 725 -19.04 2.93 15.84
N SER A 726 -17.82 2.73 16.29
CA SER A 726 -16.60 2.90 15.50
C SER A 726 -16.02 1.57 15.05
N ILE A 727 -15.15 1.59 14.07
CA ILE A 727 -14.26 0.48 13.72
C ILE A 727 -12.82 0.99 13.66
N CYS A 728 -11.89 0.34 14.38
CA CYS A 728 -10.49 0.78 14.47
C CYS A 728 -9.48 -0.32 14.14
N GLY A 729 -9.97 -1.50 13.75
CA GLY A 729 -9.13 -2.57 13.24
C GLY A 729 -8.53 -2.25 11.87
N GLN A 730 -7.70 -3.15 11.37
CA GLN A 730 -6.98 -2.93 10.10
C GLN A 730 -7.85 -3.20 8.86
N ALA A 731 -9.00 -3.86 9.02
CA ALA A 731 -9.84 -4.27 7.90
C ALA A 731 -10.22 -3.12 6.96
N PRO A 732 -10.66 -1.93 7.38
CA PRO A 732 -11.01 -0.83 6.46
C PRO A 732 -9.79 -0.29 5.69
N ALA A 733 -8.61 -0.32 6.31
CA ALA A 733 -7.37 0.13 5.68
C ALA A 733 -6.85 -0.88 4.64
N ILE A 734 -6.99 -2.19 4.91
CA ILE A 734 -6.51 -3.26 4.04
C ILE A 734 -7.52 -3.57 2.92
N TYR A 735 -8.81 -3.52 3.23
CA TYR A 735 -9.92 -3.90 2.36
C TYR A 735 -10.90 -2.73 2.17
N PRO A 736 -10.57 -1.71 1.36
CA PRO A 736 -11.42 -0.53 1.17
C PRO A 736 -12.84 -0.86 0.68
N GLU A 737 -13.03 -2.03 0.06
CA GLU A 737 -14.32 -2.50 -0.43
C GLU A 737 -15.36 -2.76 0.68
N ILE A 738 -14.92 -3.02 1.92
CA ILE A 738 -15.87 -3.20 3.03
C ILE A 738 -16.47 -1.89 3.51
N ILE A 739 -15.87 -0.75 3.17
CA ILE A 739 -16.32 0.58 3.60
C ILE A 739 -17.73 0.85 3.11
N ASP A 740 -18.05 0.44 1.88
CA ASP A 740 -19.40 0.57 1.32
C ASP A 740 -20.45 -0.11 2.22
N GLN A 741 -20.17 -1.33 2.69
CA GLN A 741 -21.05 -2.09 3.58
C GLN A 741 -21.13 -1.47 4.98
N LEU A 742 -20.00 -1.02 5.53
CA LEU A 742 -19.98 -0.37 6.85
C LEU A 742 -20.86 0.88 6.87
N VAL A 743 -20.74 1.74 5.84
CA VAL A 743 -21.53 2.96 5.70
C VAL A 743 -23.01 2.62 5.49
N GLU A 744 -23.33 1.62 4.66
CA GLU A 744 -24.69 1.13 4.43
C GLU A 744 -25.35 0.61 5.72
N TRP A 745 -24.59 -0.10 6.55
CA TRP A 745 -25.08 -0.58 7.86
C TRP A 745 -25.27 0.56 8.88
N GLY A 746 -24.69 1.73 8.62
CA GLY A 746 -24.84 2.93 9.45
C GLY A 746 -23.77 3.07 10.53
N ILE A 747 -22.54 2.67 10.24
CA ILE A 747 -21.41 2.91 11.15
C ILE A 747 -21.23 4.41 11.41
N THR A 748 -20.91 4.79 12.66
CA THR A 748 -20.77 6.20 13.03
C THR A 748 -19.41 6.76 12.63
N SER A 749 -18.35 5.96 12.81
CA SER A 749 -16.99 6.40 12.48
C SER A 749 -16.10 5.24 12.03
N ILE A 750 -15.10 5.57 11.21
CA ILE A 750 -14.06 4.65 10.73
C ILE A 750 -12.71 5.23 11.10
N SER A 751 -11.91 4.48 11.83
CA SER A 751 -10.57 4.87 12.26
C SER A 751 -9.51 4.02 11.56
N VAL A 752 -8.52 4.68 10.94
CA VAL A 752 -7.48 4.03 10.14
C VAL A 752 -6.10 4.59 10.44
N GLU A 753 -5.06 3.88 10.04
CA GLU A 753 -3.69 4.37 10.12
C GLU A 753 -3.48 5.60 9.20
N PRO A 754 -2.51 6.49 9.50
CA PRO A 754 -2.27 7.74 8.76
C PRO A 754 -2.16 7.57 7.24
N GLU A 755 -1.53 6.50 6.76
CA GLU A 755 -1.32 6.24 5.33
C GLU A 755 -2.61 5.89 4.59
N ALA A 756 -3.65 5.46 5.32
CA ALA A 756 -4.93 5.07 4.77
C ALA A 756 -5.97 6.20 4.76
N VAL A 757 -5.73 7.32 5.44
CA VAL A 757 -6.69 8.41 5.63
C VAL A 757 -7.27 8.91 4.31
N GLU A 758 -6.43 9.28 3.33
CA GLU A 758 -6.89 9.86 2.08
C GLU A 758 -7.78 8.88 1.28
N ARG A 759 -7.35 7.63 1.13
CA ARG A 759 -8.11 6.61 0.40
C ARG A 759 -9.41 6.24 1.10
N THR A 760 -9.41 6.22 2.43
CA THR A 760 -10.60 5.92 3.24
C THR A 760 -11.61 7.06 3.15
N TYR A 761 -11.17 8.32 3.20
CA TYR A 761 -12.02 9.49 3.00
C TYR A 761 -12.78 9.40 1.66
N GLN A 762 -12.04 9.11 0.58
CA GLN A 762 -12.63 8.96 -0.75
C GLN A 762 -13.58 7.74 -0.85
N ALA A 763 -13.30 6.66 -0.13
CA ALA A 763 -14.18 5.49 -0.10
C ALA A 763 -15.49 5.79 0.65
N ILE A 764 -15.43 6.47 1.80
CA ILE A 764 -16.61 6.92 2.55
C ILE A 764 -17.46 7.85 1.68
N ALA A 765 -16.86 8.88 1.08
CA ALA A 765 -17.57 9.84 0.24
C ALA A 765 -18.32 9.15 -0.92
N ARG A 766 -17.68 8.16 -1.56
CA ARG A 766 -18.32 7.37 -2.63
C ARG A 766 -19.45 6.50 -2.12
N ALA A 767 -19.28 5.86 -0.96
CA ALA A 767 -20.30 5.03 -0.35
C ALA A 767 -21.56 5.85 -0.02
N GLU A 768 -21.38 7.01 0.61
CA GLU A 768 -22.49 7.92 0.95
C GLU A 768 -23.22 8.46 -0.28
N GLN A 769 -22.46 8.86 -1.32
CA GLN A 769 -23.07 9.28 -2.60
C GLN A 769 -23.92 8.19 -3.23
N ARG A 770 -23.48 6.92 -3.19
CA ARG A 770 -24.27 5.79 -3.70
C ARG A 770 -25.58 5.61 -2.92
N ILE A 771 -25.53 5.72 -1.59
CA ILE A 771 -26.72 5.62 -0.75
C ILE A 771 -27.72 6.72 -1.09
N ILE A 772 -27.26 7.98 -1.22
CA ILE A 772 -28.09 9.12 -1.59
C ILE A 772 -28.73 8.91 -2.96
N LEU A 773 -27.94 8.49 -3.95
CA LEU A 773 -28.44 8.22 -5.31
C LEU A 773 -29.46 7.07 -5.32
N ALA A 774 -29.19 6.00 -4.56
CA ALA A 774 -30.13 4.88 -4.46
C ALA A 774 -31.46 5.28 -3.78
N ALA A 775 -31.39 6.13 -2.75
CA ALA A 775 -32.59 6.68 -2.11
C ALA A 775 -33.39 7.56 -3.06
N ALA A 776 -32.76 8.50 -3.77
CA ALA A 776 -33.40 9.36 -4.75
C ALA A 776 -34.05 8.54 -5.91
N GLN A 777 -33.41 7.46 -6.35
CA GLN A 777 -33.98 6.56 -7.37
C GLN A 777 -35.23 5.79 -6.87
N ARG A 778 -35.28 5.43 -5.58
CA ARG A 778 -36.45 4.79 -4.97
C ARG A 778 -37.63 5.76 -4.90
N GLU A 779 -37.40 6.98 -4.40
CA GLU A 779 -38.44 8.03 -4.34
C GLU A 779 -39.01 8.36 -5.74
N LEU A 780 -38.12 8.47 -6.75
CA LEU A 780 -38.58 8.69 -8.15
C LEU A 780 -39.41 7.54 -8.72
N LYS A 781 -39.18 6.31 -8.25
CA LYS A 781 -39.99 5.14 -8.65
C LYS A 781 -41.30 5.07 -7.91
N GLU A 782 -41.34 5.40 -6.63
CA GLU A 782 -42.55 5.43 -5.78
C GLU A 782 -43.47 6.60 -6.12
N GLY A 783 -42.92 7.75 -6.49
CA GLY A 783 -43.68 8.93 -6.93
C GLY A 783 -44.24 8.81 -8.36
N LYS A 784 -43.97 7.72 -9.12
CA LYS A 784 -44.55 7.42 -10.42
C LYS A 784 -45.69 6.40 -10.36
N ASN A 785 -45.99 5.80 -9.22
CA ASN A 785 -47.16 5.00 -8.93
C ASN A 785 -48.17 5.82 -8.13
#